data_fe54cbf125c5789a5bb92ad1770727d0
#
_entry.id   fe54cbf125c5789a5bb92ad1770727d0
#
_cell.length_a   1.000
_cell.length_b   1.000
_cell.length_c   1.000
_cell.angle_alpha   90.00
_cell.angle_beta   90.00
_cell.angle_gamma   90.00
#
_symmetry.space_group_name_H-M   'P 1'
#
loop_
_entity.id
_entity.type
_entity.pdbx_description
1 polymer ?
#
loop_
_entity_poly.entity_id
_entity_poly.type
_entity_poly.pdbx_seq_one_letter_code
_entity_poly.pdbx_strand_id
1 'polypeptide(L)'
;MDATKGNIYAILNGNKQFLIPVYQRYYSWETEQCSRLWNDIVDMQKKDKVGHFVGSIVNIAEQAMPTGVQKYMIIDGQQRLTTLSLLLIALRDYAEEHPEDGTINARRIDNMLLKNEYEDGDERYKLLLTETDRDLLISLVEKKPISDPGLSRILSNYNFFAGKIADMELQPTDVYEAIGKLQIVNITLDRNVDDAQAIFESLNSTGKELSESDLIRNYVLMGLEPSEQRYVYEHMWRPMELLFDYEKQDSVMDRFFRDYLTMKTTRIPKIDRVYEGFKAYHLNCEFSTIRELCADLLTYATYYTNMVFRRSDKPVLKSLYSDIGDLRMEVAFPFLLKVHNDCTEGVITEDDLIEIIKMCISYVFRRSICDIPTNSLNKTFATLRNEIKTDDYMNSIKAFFVLRDDYKEFPDDEKFEKAFVSRDIYNMRSRNFILSHLENFGNKAPIIIENYTIEHIMPQNSNPRDEWKTMLGANWKEVQKTYLHTIGNLTLTAYNSEMSDNPFMVKMDMEGGFKESALRLNAYLVKLTEWNEQHIKERAKLLAEKAEQIWTYPEITAAELAPYQVEEKPAQKYTIDSYDINAFTRTLFDMLDRRICNLSPDVKREFKKLYIAYKLDTNFVDIVVQKQRLRISLNMKFSEIHDPKGLCKDITGLGRWGNGDVEVFFEHTSEIDDVMELIEQSYSKQADE
;
A
#
# COMPACT_ATOMS: atom_id res chain seq x y z
N MET A 1 23.71 -4.42 30.15
CA MET A 1 23.44 -5.57 29.25
C MET A 1 24.34 -6.73 29.64
N ASP A 2 23.78 -7.92 29.87
CA ASP A 2 24.48 -9.17 30.17
C ASP A 2 24.09 -10.23 29.13
N ALA A 3 25.08 -10.91 28.55
CA ALA A 3 24.88 -11.88 27.49
C ALA A 3 25.46 -13.24 27.90
N THR A 4 24.62 -14.25 28.03
CA THR A 4 25.01 -15.60 28.46
C THR A 4 24.63 -16.62 27.36
N LYS A 5 25.58 -17.52 27.04
CA LYS A 5 25.31 -18.67 26.18
C LYS A 5 24.75 -19.83 27.01
N GLY A 6 23.62 -20.34 26.56
CA GLY A 6 22.97 -21.50 27.23
C GLY A 6 22.21 -22.36 26.22
N ASN A 7 21.62 -23.44 26.72
CA ASN A 7 20.62 -24.19 25.98
C ASN A 7 19.21 -23.90 26.54
N ILE A 8 18.18 -24.32 25.82
CA ILE A 8 16.78 -24.01 26.20
C ILE A 8 16.45 -24.56 27.60
N TYR A 9 17.01 -25.71 27.99
CA TYR A 9 16.75 -26.31 29.32
C TYR A 9 17.30 -25.41 30.43
N ALA A 10 18.51 -24.89 30.28
CA ALA A 10 19.12 -23.98 31.26
C ALA A 10 18.37 -22.64 31.34
N ILE A 11 17.82 -22.18 30.22
CA ILE A 11 17.04 -20.93 30.18
C ILE A 11 15.73 -21.08 30.92
N LEU A 12 14.98 -22.18 30.67
CA LEU A 12 13.66 -22.42 31.28
C LEU A 12 13.72 -22.94 32.70
N ASN A 13 14.80 -23.61 33.10
CA ASN A 13 14.94 -24.19 34.42
C ASN A 13 15.02 -23.13 35.55
N GLY A 14 14.55 -23.51 36.76
CA GLY A 14 14.47 -22.62 37.93
C GLY A 14 13.13 -21.88 38.02
N ASN A 15 12.92 -21.12 39.08
CA ASN A 15 11.67 -20.38 39.32
C ASN A 15 11.63 -19.09 38.48
N LYS A 16 11.28 -19.25 37.22
CA LYS A 16 11.31 -18.20 36.19
C LYS A 16 10.02 -18.16 35.39
N GLN A 17 9.67 -16.96 34.90
CA GLN A 17 8.58 -16.76 33.98
C GLN A 17 9.00 -15.80 32.87
N PHE A 18 8.70 -16.16 31.63
CA PHE A 18 8.90 -15.31 30.43
C PHE A 18 7.57 -14.73 29.98
N LEU A 19 7.48 -13.43 29.99
CA LEU A 19 6.28 -12.68 29.64
C LEU A 19 6.44 -12.09 28.24
N ILE A 20 5.48 -12.38 27.38
CA ILE A 20 5.39 -11.71 26.10
C ILE A 20 4.53 -10.45 26.27
N PRO A 21 5.11 -9.23 26.11
CA PRO A 21 4.37 -8.00 26.32
C PRO A 21 3.30 -7.79 25.24
N VAL A 22 2.29 -6.98 25.55
CA VAL A 22 1.15 -6.68 24.67
C VAL A 22 1.55 -5.97 23.37
N TYR A 23 2.70 -5.34 23.32
CA TYR A 23 3.21 -4.69 22.10
C TYR A 23 3.90 -5.67 21.13
N GLN A 24 4.15 -6.90 21.54
CA GLN A 24 4.68 -7.93 20.64
C GLN A 24 3.54 -8.51 19.78
N ARG A 25 3.88 -8.88 18.52
CA ARG A 25 2.92 -9.53 17.63
C ARG A 25 2.51 -10.91 18.17
N TYR A 26 1.34 -11.37 17.73
CA TYR A 26 0.90 -12.74 17.97
C TYR A 26 1.89 -13.77 17.42
N TYR A 27 1.74 -15.00 17.88
CA TYR A 27 2.55 -16.10 17.34
C TYR A 27 2.28 -16.29 15.85
N SER A 28 3.29 -16.05 15.02
CA SER A 28 3.16 -15.93 13.56
C SER A 28 3.98 -16.92 12.74
N TRP A 29 4.78 -17.78 13.39
CA TRP A 29 5.49 -18.84 12.68
C TRP A 29 4.51 -19.86 12.10
N GLU A 30 4.76 -20.24 10.86
CA GLU A 30 4.01 -21.24 10.14
C GLU A 30 4.72 -22.60 10.22
N THR A 31 4.08 -23.63 9.72
CA THR A 31 4.63 -24.99 9.66
C THR A 31 5.99 -25.04 8.95
N GLU A 32 6.27 -24.10 8.03
CA GLU A 32 7.57 -24.01 7.34
C GLU A 32 8.71 -23.72 8.32
N GLN A 33 8.56 -22.73 9.20
CA GLN A 33 9.58 -22.40 10.20
C GLN A 33 9.74 -23.54 11.23
N CYS A 34 8.64 -24.17 11.62
CA CYS A 34 8.65 -25.35 12.48
C CYS A 34 9.40 -26.54 11.81
N SER A 35 9.17 -26.72 10.51
CA SER A 35 9.86 -27.74 9.71
C SER A 35 11.37 -27.49 9.62
N ARG A 36 11.78 -26.24 9.47
CA ARG A 36 13.22 -25.89 9.51
C ARG A 36 13.85 -26.27 10.85
N LEU A 37 13.22 -25.89 11.97
CA LEU A 37 13.70 -26.27 13.30
C LEU A 37 13.75 -27.79 13.47
N TRP A 38 12.73 -28.52 13.01
CA TRP A 38 12.72 -29.98 13.06
C TRP A 38 13.86 -30.59 12.25
N ASN A 39 14.08 -30.11 11.03
CA ASN A 39 15.18 -30.58 10.18
C ASN A 39 16.57 -30.30 10.80
N ASP A 40 16.73 -29.15 11.47
CA ASP A 40 17.96 -28.82 12.19
C ASP A 40 18.20 -29.82 13.34
N ILE A 41 17.15 -30.23 14.06
CA ILE A 41 17.18 -31.24 15.12
C ILE A 41 17.58 -32.62 14.54
N VAL A 42 16.93 -33.03 13.45
CA VAL A 42 17.23 -34.30 12.74
C VAL A 42 18.66 -34.31 12.21
N ASP A 43 19.08 -33.23 11.56
CA ASP A 43 20.43 -33.08 11.02
C ASP A 43 21.50 -33.08 12.11
N MET A 44 21.21 -32.50 13.26
CA MET A 44 22.11 -32.44 14.40
C MET A 44 22.33 -33.85 14.99
N GLN A 45 21.27 -34.63 15.12
CA GLN A 45 21.34 -35.99 15.65
C GLN A 45 21.99 -36.97 14.69
N LYS A 46 21.58 -36.93 13.37
CA LYS A 46 22.14 -37.82 12.33
C LYS A 46 23.63 -37.55 12.06
N LYS A 47 24.10 -36.32 12.26
CA LYS A 47 25.50 -35.89 12.00
C LYS A 47 26.34 -35.80 13.29
N ASP A 48 25.80 -36.21 14.44
CA ASP A 48 26.40 -36.12 15.78
C ASP A 48 27.06 -34.78 16.09
N LYS A 49 26.34 -33.72 15.79
CA LYS A 49 26.83 -32.34 16.03
C LYS A 49 26.77 -32.02 17.53
N VAL A 50 27.79 -31.32 18.02
CA VAL A 50 27.91 -30.91 19.43
C VAL A 50 26.85 -29.88 19.82
N GLY A 51 26.33 -29.13 18.87
CA GLY A 51 25.28 -28.16 19.10
C GLY A 51 24.89 -27.39 17.81
N HIS A 52 23.74 -26.76 17.87
CA HIS A 52 23.20 -25.93 16.81
C HIS A 52 22.72 -24.58 17.38
N PHE A 53 23.12 -23.46 16.79
CA PHE A 53 22.72 -22.13 17.23
C PHE A 53 21.37 -21.77 16.62
N VAL A 54 20.37 -21.50 17.46
CA VAL A 54 19.01 -21.18 17.05
C VAL A 54 18.65 -19.68 17.18
N GLY A 55 19.60 -18.85 17.61
CA GLY A 55 19.43 -17.42 17.72
C GLY A 55 19.54 -16.89 19.17
N SER A 56 19.13 -15.63 19.34
CA SER A 56 19.12 -14.96 20.65
C SER A 56 17.71 -14.87 21.24
N ILE A 57 17.63 -14.75 22.56
CA ILE A 57 16.47 -14.28 23.30
C ILE A 57 16.89 -13.03 24.04
N VAL A 58 16.21 -11.93 23.82
CA VAL A 58 16.48 -10.65 24.48
C VAL A 58 15.34 -10.34 25.43
N ASN A 59 15.68 -10.02 26.66
CA ASN A 59 14.70 -9.78 27.71
C ASN A 59 15.14 -8.69 28.68
N ILE A 60 14.16 -8.15 29.42
CA ILE A 60 14.38 -7.27 30.57
C ILE A 60 13.95 -8.04 31.81
N ALA A 61 14.83 -8.16 32.80
CA ALA A 61 14.48 -8.72 34.09
C ALA A 61 13.61 -7.71 34.87
N GLU A 62 12.46 -8.14 35.37
CA GLU A 62 11.72 -7.37 36.38
C GLU A 62 12.40 -7.43 37.73
N GLN A 63 12.13 -6.43 38.59
CA GLN A 63 12.70 -6.44 39.93
C GLN A 63 12.38 -7.76 40.66
N ALA A 64 13.42 -8.50 41.02
CA ALA A 64 13.28 -9.77 41.73
C ALA A 64 12.66 -9.57 43.11
N MET A 65 11.58 -10.29 43.38
CA MET A 65 11.13 -10.46 44.75
C MET A 65 11.97 -11.55 45.42
N PRO A 66 12.37 -11.41 46.69
CA PRO A 66 13.26 -12.39 47.35
C PRO A 66 12.72 -13.81 47.40
N THR A 67 11.41 -14.01 47.27
CA THR A 67 10.71 -15.30 47.41
C THR A 67 9.70 -15.57 46.30
N GLY A 68 9.81 -14.93 45.15
CA GLY A 68 8.84 -15.09 44.06
C GLY A 68 9.45 -15.63 42.76
N VAL A 69 8.64 -15.73 41.73
CA VAL A 69 9.06 -16.09 40.38
C VAL A 69 9.82 -14.90 39.75
N GLN A 70 11.01 -15.17 39.25
CA GLN A 70 11.76 -14.15 38.49
C GLN A 70 11.13 -13.97 37.11
N LYS A 71 10.59 -12.80 36.87
CA LYS A 71 9.93 -12.46 35.60
C LYS A 71 10.91 -11.82 34.62
N TYR A 72 10.79 -12.20 33.35
CA TYR A 72 11.58 -11.70 32.23
C TYR A 72 10.61 -11.24 31.13
N MET A 73 10.60 -9.98 30.85
CA MET A 73 9.84 -9.41 29.74
C MET A 73 10.61 -9.60 28.43
N ILE A 74 10.06 -10.33 27.49
CA ILE A 74 10.71 -10.64 26.20
C ILE A 74 10.66 -9.43 25.27
N ILE A 75 11.84 -9.04 24.76
CA ILE A 75 12.02 -7.98 23.77
C ILE A 75 12.19 -8.59 22.38
N ASP A 76 12.96 -9.67 22.25
CA ASP A 76 13.11 -10.43 21.01
C ASP A 76 13.23 -11.92 21.30
N GLY A 77 12.87 -12.77 20.34
CA GLY A 77 12.94 -14.24 20.43
C GLY A 77 11.65 -14.91 20.87
N GLN A 78 10.53 -14.19 20.97
CA GLN A 78 9.23 -14.75 21.36
C GLN A 78 8.79 -15.91 20.47
N GLN A 79 8.94 -15.81 19.16
CA GLN A 79 8.53 -16.87 18.21
C GLN A 79 9.31 -18.15 18.45
N ARG A 80 10.64 -18.04 18.69
CA ARG A 80 11.52 -19.19 19.01
C ARG A 80 11.13 -19.83 20.33
N LEU A 81 10.93 -19.01 21.37
CA LEU A 81 10.57 -19.50 22.70
C LEU A 81 9.21 -20.20 22.68
N THR A 82 8.23 -19.65 22.00
CA THR A 82 6.90 -20.27 21.82
C THR A 82 7.02 -21.58 21.06
N THR A 83 7.73 -21.62 19.93
CA THR A 83 7.89 -22.84 19.13
C THR A 83 8.61 -23.96 19.90
N LEU A 84 9.66 -23.60 20.63
CA LEU A 84 10.35 -24.58 21.48
C LEU A 84 9.44 -25.10 22.61
N SER A 85 8.60 -24.25 23.19
CA SER A 85 7.60 -24.66 24.18
C SER A 85 6.57 -25.63 23.58
N LEU A 86 6.08 -25.38 22.37
CA LEU A 86 5.15 -26.28 21.64
C LEU A 86 5.79 -27.66 21.39
N LEU A 87 7.05 -27.69 20.97
CA LEU A 87 7.80 -28.93 20.77
C LEU A 87 7.96 -29.69 22.10
N LEU A 88 8.26 -29.01 23.23
CA LEU A 88 8.36 -29.60 24.55
C LEU A 88 7.01 -30.15 25.04
N ILE A 89 5.90 -29.44 24.76
CA ILE A 89 4.56 -29.94 25.10
C ILE A 89 4.26 -31.21 24.31
N ALA A 90 4.51 -31.23 22.99
CA ALA A 90 4.29 -32.40 22.16
C ALA A 90 5.14 -33.64 22.65
N LEU A 91 6.38 -33.39 23.04
CA LEU A 91 7.26 -34.42 23.56
C LEU A 91 6.81 -34.93 24.94
N ARG A 92 6.32 -34.03 25.82
CA ARG A 92 5.73 -34.39 27.12
C ARG A 92 4.50 -35.26 26.92
N ASP A 93 3.61 -34.88 26.00
CA ASP A 93 2.36 -35.61 25.76
C ASP A 93 2.65 -37.02 25.22
N TYR A 94 3.60 -37.15 24.29
CA TYR A 94 4.05 -38.43 23.79
C TYR A 94 4.59 -39.33 24.95
N ALA A 95 5.44 -38.78 25.80
CA ALA A 95 6.04 -39.53 26.92
C ALA A 95 5.01 -39.98 27.98
N GLU A 96 3.89 -39.25 28.12
CA GLU A 96 2.80 -39.69 29.02
C GLU A 96 1.92 -40.76 28.38
N GLU A 97 1.72 -40.74 27.07
CA GLU A 97 0.95 -41.76 26.35
C GLU A 97 1.72 -43.08 26.19
N HIS A 98 3.06 -43.04 26.28
CA HIS A 98 3.96 -44.19 26.13
C HIS A 98 4.88 -44.40 27.37
N PRO A 99 4.31 -44.59 28.55
CA PRO A 99 5.09 -44.71 29.78
C PRO A 99 6.02 -45.94 29.80
N GLU A 100 5.74 -46.95 28.97
CA GLU A 100 6.54 -48.15 28.78
C GLU A 100 7.93 -47.87 28.19
N ASP A 101 8.07 -46.80 27.39
CA ASP A 101 9.37 -46.42 26.78
C ASP A 101 10.39 -45.97 27.85
N GLY A 102 9.92 -45.50 29.02
CA GLY A 102 10.71 -45.23 30.23
C GLY A 102 11.89 -44.27 30.13
N THR A 103 12.17 -43.77 28.97
CA THR A 103 13.39 -43.04 28.61
C THR A 103 13.25 -41.54 28.79
N ILE A 104 12.01 -40.99 28.65
CA ILE A 104 11.69 -39.58 28.87
C ILE A 104 10.74 -39.45 30.05
N ASN A 105 11.11 -38.59 30.99
CA ASN A 105 10.27 -38.31 32.14
C ASN A 105 9.36 -37.10 31.85
N ALA A 106 8.11 -37.38 31.49
CA ALA A 106 7.10 -36.36 31.18
C ALA A 106 6.90 -35.36 32.32
N ARG A 107 6.86 -35.84 33.58
CA ARG A 107 6.74 -34.99 34.77
C ARG A 107 7.93 -34.05 34.93
N ARG A 108 9.12 -34.46 34.49
CA ARG A 108 10.31 -33.57 34.49
C ARG A 108 10.17 -32.44 33.46
N ILE A 109 9.67 -32.74 32.27
CA ILE A 109 9.40 -31.72 31.26
C ILE A 109 8.36 -30.72 31.79
N ASP A 110 7.26 -31.24 32.34
CA ASP A 110 6.17 -30.42 32.85
C ASP A 110 6.64 -29.46 33.94
N ASN A 111 7.26 -30.00 35.00
CA ASN A 111 7.61 -29.24 36.21
C ASN A 111 8.88 -28.40 36.10
N MET A 112 9.80 -28.72 35.19
CA MET A 112 11.04 -27.93 35.03
C MET A 112 11.00 -26.95 33.85
N LEU A 113 10.29 -27.30 32.78
CA LEU A 113 10.39 -26.62 31.51
C LEU A 113 9.08 -25.90 31.06
N LEU A 114 7.92 -26.36 31.54
CA LEU A 114 6.63 -25.80 31.18
C LEU A 114 5.95 -25.08 32.36
N LYS A 115 6.16 -25.56 33.60
CA LYS A 115 5.49 -25.02 34.80
C LYS A 115 6.51 -24.67 35.90
N ASN A 116 6.10 -23.79 36.79
CA ASN A 116 6.69 -23.59 38.12
C ASN A 116 5.87 -24.44 39.12
N GLU A 117 6.41 -25.52 39.57
CA GLU A 117 5.70 -26.59 40.27
C GLU A 117 4.94 -26.10 41.53
N TYR A 118 5.48 -25.10 42.21
CA TYR A 118 4.97 -24.64 43.52
C TYR A 118 4.16 -23.32 43.41
N GLU A 119 3.86 -22.85 42.18
CA GLU A 119 3.16 -21.59 41.95
C GLU A 119 1.75 -21.83 41.39
N ASP A 120 0.86 -20.89 41.66
CA ASP A 120 -0.53 -20.89 41.20
C ASP A 120 -0.81 -19.73 40.24
N GLY A 121 -1.98 -19.78 39.58
CA GLY A 121 -2.40 -18.74 38.63
C GLY A 121 -1.44 -18.57 37.48
N ASP A 122 -1.18 -17.35 37.09
CA ASP A 122 -0.32 -17.02 35.94
C ASP A 122 1.16 -17.39 36.21
N GLU A 123 1.63 -17.27 37.42
CA GLU A 123 3.01 -17.54 37.79
C GLU A 123 3.38 -19.02 37.67
N ARG A 124 2.37 -19.90 37.59
CA ARG A 124 2.54 -21.31 37.30
C ARG A 124 3.21 -21.60 35.95
N TYR A 125 3.04 -20.76 34.95
CA TYR A 125 3.51 -21.04 33.60
C TYR A 125 4.87 -20.39 33.32
N LYS A 126 5.79 -21.14 32.70
CA LYS A 126 7.13 -20.64 32.30
C LYS A 126 7.05 -19.60 31.20
N LEU A 127 6.11 -19.75 30.28
CA LEU A 127 5.86 -18.82 29.18
C LEU A 127 4.42 -18.34 29.24
N LEU A 128 4.24 -17.04 29.27
CA LEU A 128 2.94 -16.41 29.22
C LEU A 128 2.85 -15.54 27.99
N LEU A 129 2.00 -15.95 27.06
CA LEU A 129 1.74 -15.22 25.81
C LEU A 129 0.68 -14.12 26.03
N THR A 130 0.39 -13.36 24.98
CA THR A 130 -0.69 -12.37 24.99
C THR A 130 -2.02 -13.02 24.61
N GLU A 131 -3.06 -12.67 25.33
CA GLU A 131 -4.49 -12.91 25.04
C GLU A 131 -4.86 -14.28 24.43
N THR A 132 -5.30 -14.31 23.16
CA THR A 132 -5.80 -15.52 22.49
C THR A 132 -4.75 -16.64 22.43
N ASP A 133 -3.50 -16.31 22.15
CA ASP A 133 -2.40 -17.26 22.13
C ASP A 133 -2.10 -17.78 23.54
N ARG A 134 -2.30 -16.95 24.58
CA ARG A 134 -2.16 -17.32 25.99
C ARG A 134 -3.09 -18.46 26.36
N ASP A 135 -4.40 -18.30 26.10
CA ASP A 135 -5.40 -19.26 26.49
C ASP A 135 -5.22 -20.62 25.77
N LEU A 136 -4.80 -20.55 24.50
CA LEU A 136 -4.48 -21.75 23.73
C LEU A 136 -3.22 -22.47 24.26
N LEU A 137 -2.14 -21.72 24.52
CA LEU A 137 -0.93 -22.31 25.08
C LEU A 137 -1.18 -22.94 26.48
N ILE A 138 -1.91 -22.21 27.35
CA ILE A 138 -2.30 -22.71 28.67
C ILE A 138 -3.15 -23.99 28.54
N SER A 139 -4.10 -24.01 27.58
CA SER A 139 -4.93 -25.20 27.35
C SER A 139 -4.09 -26.40 26.93
N LEU A 140 -3.08 -26.20 26.07
CA LEU A 140 -2.13 -27.27 25.71
C LEU A 140 -1.28 -27.74 26.92
N VAL A 141 -0.76 -26.79 27.72
CA VAL A 141 0.02 -27.11 28.92
C VAL A 141 -0.82 -27.88 29.96
N GLU A 142 -2.08 -27.49 30.16
CA GLU A 142 -3.00 -28.10 31.11
C GLU A 142 -3.85 -29.25 30.51
N LYS A 143 -3.63 -29.58 29.22
CA LYS A 143 -4.39 -30.65 28.51
C LYS A 143 -5.89 -30.43 28.50
N LYS A 144 -6.31 -29.19 28.44
CA LYS A 144 -7.72 -28.81 28.35
C LYS A 144 -8.21 -28.92 26.94
N PRO A 145 -9.48 -29.29 26.71
CA PRO A 145 -10.07 -29.28 25.37
C PRO A 145 -10.02 -27.90 24.78
N ILE A 146 -9.61 -27.81 23.51
CA ILE A 146 -9.65 -26.57 22.71
C ILE A 146 -10.88 -26.66 21.79
N SER A 147 -11.88 -25.83 22.04
CA SER A 147 -13.13 -25.83 21.27
C SER A 147 -13.03 -25.02 19.99
N ASP A 148 -12.30 -23.91 20.02
CA ASP A 148 -12.07 -23.02 18.87
C ASP A 148 -10.65 -22.48 18.90
N PRO A 149 -9.77 -22.92 17.99
CA PRO A 149 -8.41 -22.41 17.91
C PRO A 149 -8.37 -21.02 17.26
N GLY A 150 -9.47 -20.51 16.69
CA GLY A 150 -9.50 -19.27 15.92
C GLY A 150 -8.49 -19.29 14.77
N LEU A 151 -7.83 -18.15 14.56
CA LEU A 151 -6.77 -18.00 13.56
C LEU A 151 -5.34 -18.23 14.12
N SER A 152 -5.23 -18.66 15.39
CA SER A 152 -3.93 -18.89 16.02
C SER A 152 -3.21 -20.10 15.43
N ARG A 153 -1.91 -19.95 15.22
CA ARG A 153 -1.02 -21.00 14.72
C ARG A 153 -0.49 -21.94 15.83
N ILE A 154 -0.86 -21.70 17.07
CA ILE A 154 -0.42 -22.49 18.24
C ILE A 154 -0.78 -23.97 18.07
N LEU A 155 -2.06 -24.26 17.80
CA LEU A 155 -2.54 -25.64 17.68
C LEU A 155 -2.00 -26.32 16.42
N SER A 156 -1.94 -25.65 15.29
CA SER A 156 -1.41 -26.23 14.04
C SER A 156 0.05 -26.63 14.17
N ASN A 157 0.87 -25.80 14.83
CA ASN A 157 2.28 -26.08 15.04
C ASN A 157 2.54 -27.09 16.13
N TYR A 158 1.70 -27.12 17.18
CA TYR A 158 1.71 -28.24 18.14
C TYR A 158 1.42 -29.57 17.44
N ASN A 159 0.36 -29.64 16.63
CA ASN A 159 -0.01 -30.85 15.88
C ASN A 159 1.10 -31.29 14.91
N PHE A 160 1.78 -30.31 14.28
CA PHE A 160 2.94 -30.60 13.45
C PHE A 160 4.03 -31.35 14.22
N PHE A 161 4.42 -30.86 15.40
CA PHE A 161 5.45 -31.53 16.22
C PHE A 161 4.97 -32.85 16.77
N ALA A 162 3.74 -32.96 17.22
CA ALA A 162 3.16 -34.21 17.68
C ALA A 162 3.17 -35.28 16.56
N GLY A 163 2.78 -34.91 15.35
CA GLY A 163 2.88 -35.78 14.16
C GLY A 163 4.31 -36.20 13.87
N LYS A 164 5.25 -35.27 13.90
CA LYS A 164 6.68 -35.56 13.66
C LYS A 164 7.30 -36.52 14.70
N ILE A 165 6.89 -36.42 15.97
CA ILE A 165 7.33 -37.33 17.01
C ILE A 165 6.68 -38.71 16.81
N ALA A 166 5.39 -38.77 16.45
CA ALA A 166 4.68 -40.01 16.18
C ALA A 166 5.18 -40.75 14.92
N ASP A 167 5.68 -40.02 13.92
CA ASP A 167 6.28 -40.60 12.70
C ASP A 167 7.57 -41.36 12.94
N MET A 168 8.16 -41.24 14.14
CA MET A 168 9.39 -41.93 14.56
C MET A 168 10.60 -41.72 13.62
N GLU A 169 10.71 -40.59 12.98
CA GLU A 169 11.91 -40.23 12.20
C GLU A 169 13.17 -40.19 13.09
N LEU A 170 13.00 -39.74 14.33
CA LEU A 170 13.95 -39.85 15.44
C LEU A 170 13.25 -40.49 16.61
N GLN A 171 14.01 -41.24 17.41
CA GLN A 171 13.48 -41.74 18.70
C GLN A 171 13.19 -40.51 19.59
N PRO A 172 12.12 -40.53 20.37
CA PRO A 172 11.78 -39.41 21.27
C PRO A 172 12.91 -38.99 22.22
N THR A 173 13.72 -39.97 22.68
CA THR A 173 14.96 -39.71 23.43
C THR A 173 15.96 -38.86 22.67
N ASP A 174 16.16 -39.19 21.40
CA ASP A 174 17.08 -38.44 20.54
C ASP A 174 16.57 -37.01 20.30
N VAL A 175 15.25 -36.83 20.16
CA VAL A 175 14.62 -35.50 20.11
C VAL A 175 14.89 -34.72 21.40
N TYR A 176 14.67 -35.33 22.56
CA TYR A 176 14.91 -34.70 23.85
C TYR A 176 16.39 -34.30 24.03
N GLU A 177 17.34 -35.19 23.69
CA GLU A 177 18.77 -34.89 23.74
C GLU A 177 19.15 -33.76 22.75
N ALA A 178 18.61 -33.81 21.56
CA ALA A 178 18.89 -32.79 20.52
C ALA A 178 18.38 -31.40 20.92
N ILE A 179 17.18 -31.31 21.52
CA ILE A 179 16.68 -30.05 22.10
C ILE A 179 17.68 -29.50 23.13
N GLY A 180 18.28 -30.36 23.96
CA GLY A 180 19.31 -29.99 24.94
C GLY A 180 20.62 -29.47 24.29
N LYS A 181 20.89 -29.83 23.02
CA LYS A 181 22.05 -29.35 22.25
C LYS A 181 21.77 -28.02 21.50
N LEU A 182 20.50 -27.54 21.46
CA LEU A 182 20.16 -26.25 20.85
C LEU A 182 20.75 -25.10 21.69
N GLN A 183 21.60 -24.30 21.05
CA GLN A 183 22.30 -23.19 21.70
C GLN A 183 21.57 -21.86 21.45
N ILE A 184 21.36 -21.13 22.54
CA ILE A 184 20.70 -19.83 22.56
C ILE A 184 21.61 -18.82 23.27
N VAL A 185 21.70 -17.62 22.76
CA VAL A 185 22.30 -16.51 23.48
C VAL A 185 21.18 -15.75 24.20
N ASN A 186 21.17 -15.85 25.53
CA ASN A 186 20.24 -15.08 26.35
C ASN A 186 20.86 -13.76 26.73
N ILE A 187 20.21 -12.65 26.31
CA ILE A 187 20.64 -11.27 26.53
C ILE A 187 19.65 -10.62 27.48
N THR A 188 20.13 -10.26 28.66
CA THR A 188 19.31 -9.54 29.64
C THR A 188 19.73 -8.07 29.67
N LEU A 189 18.76 -7.20 29.41
CA LEU A 189 18.93 -5.76 29.39
C LEU A 189 18.65 -5.17 30.77
N ASP A 190 19.37 -4.11 31.11
CA ASP A 190 19.09 -3.28 32.29
C ASP A 190 18.12 -2.16 31.91
N ARG A 191 16.94 -2.14 32.51
CA ARG A 191 15.85 -1.19 32.23
C ARG A 191 16.31 0.29 32.38
N ASN A 192 17.26 0.56 33.25
CA ASN A 192 17.68 1.93 33.56
C ASN A 192 18.88 2.41 32.75
N VAL A 193 19.55 1.50 32.03
CA VAL A 193 20.83 1.78 31.34
C VAL A 193 20.73 1.53 29.84
N ASP A 194 20.04 0.46 29.45
CA ASP A 194 19.98 0.02 28.06
C ASP A 194 18.73 0.58 27.36
N ASP A 195 18.90 1.11 26.15
CA ASP A 195 17.81 1.49 25.29
C ASP A 195 17.21 0.25 24.59
N ALA A 196 16.15 -0.28 25.20
CA ALA A 196 15.48 -1.48 24.71
C ALA A 196 14.92 -1.30 23.29
N GLN A 197 14.45 -0.09 22.94
CA GLN A 197 13.92 0.23 21.64
C GLN A 197 15.02 0.19 20.56
N ALA A 198 16.15 0.86 20.80
CA ALA A 198 17.29 0.85 19.87
C ALA A 198 17.87 -0.56 19.67
N ILE A 199 17.92 -1.36 20.74
CA ILE A 199 18.38 -2.75 20.68
C ILE A 199 17.39 -3.62 19.88
N PHE A 200 16.09 -3.46 20.12
CA PHE A 200 15.04 -4.15 19.36
C PHE A 200 15.12 -3.83 17.86
N GLU A 201 15.26 -2.54 17.49
CA GLU A 201 15.42 -2.12 16.10
C GLU A 201 16.65 -2.75 15.43
N SER A 202 17.78 -2.82 16.15
CA SER A 202 19.03 -3.38 15.60
C SER A 202 18.96 -4.90 15.38
N LEU A 203 18.26 -5.62 16.24
CA LEU A 203 18.18 -7.09 16.20
C LEU A 203 17.17 -7.58 15.16
N ASN A 204 16.10 -6.86 14.92
CA ASN A 204 15.08 -7.23 13.93
C ASN A 204 15.57 -7.20 12.47
N SER A 205 16.70 -6.55 12.20
CA SER A 205 17.34 -6.59 10.88
C SER A 205 17.84 -7.97 10.44
N THR A 206 17.80 -9.00 11.30
CA THR A 206 18.38 -10.33 11.04
C THR A 206 17.37 -11.50 11.09
N GLY A 207 16.05 -11.25 11.32
CA GLY A 207 15.00 -12.27 11.46
C GLY A 207 13.94 -12.25 10.35
N LYS A 208 12.73 -12.80 10.61
CA LYS A 208 11.54 -12.53 9.79
C LYS A 208 11.22 -11.05 9.99
N GLU A 209 11.32 -10.28 8.91
CA GLU A 209 11.07 -8.85 8.94
C GLU A 209 9.72 -8.54 9.60
N LEU A 210 9.73 -7.58 10.51
CA LEU A 210 8.50 -7.02 11.08
C LEU A 210 7.87 -6.09 10.05
N SER A 211 6.54 -6.02 10.07
CA SER A 211 5.84 -5.00 9.31
C SER A 211 6.14 -3.60 9.87
N GLU A 212 5.95 -2.57 9.07
CA GLU A 212 6.09 -1.18 9.51
C GLU A 212 5.12 -0.87 10.67
N SER A 213 3.91 -1.44 10.63
CA SER A 213 2.92 -1.33 11.70
C SER A 213 3.34 -2.02 13.00
N ASP A 214 4.02 -3.17 12.93
CA ASP A 214 4.60 -3.83 14.11
C ASP A 214 5.68 -2.95 14.77
N LEU A 215 6.54 -2.33 13.95
CA LEU A 215 7.58 -1.42 14.45
C LEU A 215 6.95 -0.19 15.12
N ILE A 216 5.90 0.38 14.53
CA ILE A 216 5.16 1.50 15.11
C ILE A 216 4.49 1.10 16.42
N ARG A 217 3.86 -0.08 16.49
CA ARG A 217 3.27 -0.60 17.72
C ARG A 217 4.29 -0.68 18.84
N ASN A 218 5.44 -1.28 18.55
CA ASN A 218 6.51 -1.40 19.54
C ASN A 218 6.99 -0.02 19.99
N TYR A 219 7.22 0.91 19.07
CA TYR A 219 7.66 2.27 19.36
C TYR A 219 6.68 3.02 20.27
N VAL A 220 5.37 2.90 19.99
CA VAL A 220 4.32 3.59 20.75
C VAL A 220 4.16 3.01 22.16
N LEU A 221 4.24 1.68 22.30
CA LEU A 221 3.87 1.01 23.55
C LEU A 221 5.06 0.68 24.45
N MET A 222 6.25 0.37 23.89
CA MET A 222 7.38 -0.15 24.67
C MET A 222 7.88 0.85 25.73
N GLY A 223 7.86 2.16 25.45
CA GLY A 223 8.34 3.20 26.36
C GLY A 223 7.39 3.58 27.49
N LEU A 224 6.16 3.03 27.51
CA LEU A 224 5.14 3.39 28.48
C LEU A 224 5.28 2.60 29.81
N GLU A 225 4.87 3.22 30.90
CA GLU A 225 4.70 2.53 32.19
C GLU A 225 3.65 1.40 32.04
N PRO A 226 3.75 0.28 32.77
CA PRO A 226 2.93 -0.91 32.53
C PRO A 226 1.40 -0.67 32.61
N SER A 227 0.95 0.20 33.49
CA SER A 227 -0.49 0.56 33.60
C SER A 227 -0.96 1.37 32.41
N GLU A 228 -0.15 2.33 31.96
CA GLU A 228 -0.40 3.17 30.81
C GLU A 228 -0.35 2.36 29.51
N GLN A 229 0.67 1.51 29.36
CA GLN A 229 0.82 0.59 28.25
C GLN A 229 -0.42 -0.28 28.05
N ARG A 230 -0.92 -0.89 29.15
CA ARG A 230 -2.11 -1.72 29.12
C ARG A 230 -3.34 -0.91 28.72
N TYR A 231 -3.51 0.27 29.30
CA TYR A 231 -4.65 1.13 28.99
C TYR A 231 -4.68 1.55 27.49
N VAL A 232 -3.55 2.04 26.97
CA VAL A 232 -3.44 2.44 25.57
C VAL A 232 -3.67 1.26 24.64
N TYR A 233 -3.12 0.09 25.00
CA TYR A 233 -3.33 -1.13 24.21
C TYR A 233 -4.80 -1.56 24.19
N GLU A 234 -5.43 -1.73 25.34
CA GLU A 234 -6.79 -2.27 25.46
C GLU A 234 -7.87 -1.31 24.88
N HIS A 235 -7.69 0.00 25.03
CA HIS A 235 -8.72 0.99 24.70
C HIS A 235 -8.50 1.69 23.35
N MET A 236 -7.31 1.61 22.78
CA MET A 236 -6.98 2.36 21.56
C MET A 236 -6.31 1.48 20.49
N TRP A 237 -5.17 0.87 20.82
CA TRP A 237 -4.39 0.13 19.82
C TRP A 237 -5.10 -1.14 19.36
N ARG A 238 -5.53 -1.98 20.28
CA ARG A 238 -6.27 -3.21 19.95
C ARG A 238 -7.59 -2.94 19.23
N PRO A 239 -8.46 -2.01 19.69
CA PRO A 239 -9.63 -1.61 18.90
C PRO A 239 -9.27 -1.19 17.48
N MET A 240 -8.14 -0.47 17.29
CA MET A 240 -7.65 -0.11 15.96
C MET A 240 -7.26 -1.36 15.15
N GLU A 241 -6.48 -2.27 15.70
CA GLU A 241 -6.09 -3.53 15.02
C GLU A 241 -7.32 -4.34 14.58
N LEU A 242 -8.36 -4.41 15.42
CA LEU A 242 -9.59 -5.15 15.11
C LEU A 242 -10.42 -4.56 13.95
N LEU A 243 -10.15 -3.31 13.54
CA LEU A 243 -10.79 -2.72 12.37
C LEU A 243 -10.27 -3.34 11.06
N PHE A 244 -9.02 -3.83 11.06
CA PHE A 244 -8.37 -4.41 9.90
C PHE A 244 -8.72 -5.90 9.75
N ASP A 245 -8.73 -6.40 8.51
CA ASP A 245 -8.92 -7.81 8.24
C ASP A 245 -7.68 -8.60 8.67
N TYR A 246 -7.86 -9.60 9.53
CA TYR A 246 -6.74 -10.35 10.12
C TYR A 246 -5.80 -10.98 9.08
N GLU A 247 -6.36 -11.52 7.98
CA GLU A 247 -5.55 -12.17 6.94
C GLU A 247 -4.65 -11.19 6.16
N LYS A 248 -5.02 -9.90 6.16
CA LYS A 248 -4.32 -8.84 5.40
C LYS A 248 -3.84 -7.71 6.30
N GLN A 249 -3.92 -7.89 7.60
CA GLN A 249 -3.71 -6.84 8.61
C GLN A 249 -2.44 -6.04 8.38
N ASP A 250 -1.29 -6.70 8.32
CA ASP A 250 0.00 -6.02 8.21
C ASP A 250 0.07 -5.13 6.97
N SER A 251 -0.22 -5.67 5.80
CA SER A 251 -0.09 -4.91 4.54
C SER A 251 -1.10 -3.78 4.37
N VAL A 252 -2.30 -3.90 4.97
CA VAL A 252 -3.33 -2.85 4.92
C VAL A 252 -3.03 -1.79 5.96
N MET A 253 -2.54 -2.20 7.14
CA MET A 253 -2.19 -1.30 8.24
C MET A 253 -0.95 -0.48 7.92
N ASP A 254 0.08 -1.03 7.27
CA ASP A 254 1.24 -0.29 6.78
C ASP A 254 0.83 0.80 5.79
N ARG A 255 -0.09 0.48 4.86
CA ARG A 255 -0.65 1.48 3.94
C ARG A 255 -1.46 2.55 4.66
N PHE A 256 -2.24 2.18 5.69
CA PHE A 256 -2.94 3.14 6.53
C PHE A 256 -1.95 4.14 7.17
N PHE A 257 -0.88 3.68 7.81
CA PHE A 257 0.11 4.57 8.41
C PHE A 257 0.77 5.46 7.38
N ARG A 258 1.09 4.94 6.20
CA ARG A 258 1.63 5.73 5.09
C ARG A 258 0.67 6.85 4.68
N ASP A 259 -0.61 6.55 4.50
CA ASP A 259 -1.62 7.51 4.05
C ASP A 259 -1.96 8.52 5.16
N TYR A 260 -1.99 8.07 6.41
CA TYR A 260 -2.12 8.94 7.59
C TYR A 260 -0.97 9.95 7.66
N LEU A 261 0.28 9.49 7.55
CA LEU A 261 1.44 10.37 7.55
C LEU A 261 1.43 11.33 6.35
N THR A 262 1.03 10.86 5.18
CA THR A 262 0.87 11.70 3.99
C THR A 262 -0.19 12.78 4.25
N MET A 263 -1.31 12.43 4.83
CA MET A 263 -2.36 13.37 5.23
C MET A 263 -1.83 14.40 6.26
N LYS A 264 -1.11 13.96 7.28
CA LYS A 264 -0.59 14.86 8.33
C LYS A 264 0.55 15.76 7.84
N THR A 265 1.45 15.26 6.97
CA THR A 265 2.70 15.92 6.62
C THR A 265 2.79 16.43 5.17
N THR A 266 1.87 16.02 4.29
CA THR A 266 1.91 16.20 2.83
C THR A 266 3.12 15.56 2.14
N ARG A 267 3.92 14.78 2.85
CA ARG A 267 5.03 13.99 2.32
C ARG A 267 4.62 12.54 2.25
N ILE A 268 4.95 11.88 1.14
CA ILE A 268 4.61 10.48 0.90
C ILE A 268 5.79 9.61 1.33
N PRO A 269 5.74 8.88 2.46
CA PRO A 269 6.80 7.97 2.83
C PRO A 269 6.91 6.81 1.83
N LYS A 270 8.13 6.27 1.62
CA LYS A 270 8.28 4.96 0.97
C LYS A 270 7.66 3.90 1.87
N ILE A 271 7.05 2.87 1.26
CA ILE A 271 6.29 1.86 2.02
C ILE A 271 7.15 1.07 3.02
N ASP A 272 8.42 0.91 2.73
CA ASP A 272 9.45 0.27 3.54
C ASP A 272 10.16 1.23 4.53
N ARG A 273 9.65 2.47 4.68
CA ARG A 273 10.17 3.51 5.58
C ARG A 273 9.07 4.29 6.29
N VAL A 274 7.92 3.68 6.42
CA VAL A 274 6.76 4.30 7.10
C VAL A 274 7.06 4.52 8.57
N TYR A 275 7.74 3.58 9.21
CA TYR A 275 8.18 3.68 10.61
C TYR A 275 9.14 4.86 10.86
N GLU A 276 10.13 5.05 10.00
CA GLU A 276 11.03 6.21 10.08
C GLU A 276 10.24 7.53 9.95
N GLY A 277 9.32 7.57 9.00
CA GLY A 277 8.40 8.70 8.81
C GLY A 277 7.53 8.95 10.04
N PHE A 278 7.05 7.90 10.69
CA PHE A 278 6.22 7.98 11.90
C PHE A 278 7.03 8.55 13.08
N LYS A 279 8.25 8.08 13.31
CA LYS A 279 9.13 8.64 14.35
C LYS A 279 9.38 10.13 14.13
N ALA A 280 9.72 10.51 12.90
CA ALA A 280 9.95 11.91 12.56
C ALA A 280 8.68 12.77 12.76
N TYR A 281 7.51 12.25 12.43
CA TYR A 281 6.24 12.92 12.69
C TYR A 281 5.96 13.07 14.19
N HIS A 282 6.08 11.98 14.98
CA HIS A 282 5.80 12.00 16.42
C HIS A 282 6.66 13.02 17.17
N LEU A 283 7.95 13.17 16.81
CA LEU A 283 8.85 14.15 17.43
C LEU A 283 8.41 15.61 17.19
N ASN A 284 7.58 15.89 16.20
CA ASN A 284 7.18 17.24 15.78
C ASN A 284 5.67 17.44 15.75
N CYS A 285 4.88 16.45 16.16
CA CYS A 285 3.42 16.54 16.16
C CYS A 285 2.89 17.37 17.33
N GLU A 286 1.61 17.76 17.24
CA GLU A 286 0.91 18.58 18.23
C GLU A 286 0.46 17.82 19.48
N PHE A 287 0.53 16.47 19.46
CA PHE A 287 0.06 15.64 20.57
C PHE A 287 1.05 15.69 21.75
N SER A 288 0.51 15.93 22.94
CA SER A 288 1.30 16.00 24.16
C SER A 288 1.49 14.62 24.81
N THR A 289 0.63 13.66 24.49
CA THR A 289 0.63 12.32 25.06
C THR A 289 0.43 11.24 23.99
N ILE A 290 0.93 10.05 24.29
CA ILE A 290 0.71 8.85 23.44
C ILE A 290 -0.79 8.50 23.36
N ARG A 291 -1.58 8.80 24.41
CA ARG A 291 -3.04 8.60 24.37
C ARG A 291 -3.71 9.43 23.29
N GLU A 292 -3.36 10.71 23.22
CA GLU A 292 -3.89 11.62 22.19
C GLU A 292 -3.52 11.13 20.79
N LEU A 293 -2.28 10.76 20.58
CA LEU A 293 -1.82 10.20 19.31
C LEU A 293 -2.58 8.92 18.94
N CYS A 294 -2.73 7.97 19.87
CA CYS A 294 -3.42 6.72 19.60
C CYS A 294 -4.94 6.91 19.40
N ALA A 295 -5.56 7.88 20.06
CA ALA A 295 -6.96 8.23 19.82
C ALA A 295 -7.16 8.80 18.42
N ASP A 296 -6.26 9.68 17.99
CA ASP A 296 -6.25 10.23 16.63
C ASP A 296 -6.05 9.11 15.59
N LEU A 297 -5.09 8.22 15.81
CA LEU A 297 -4.86 7.06 14.94
C LEU A 297 -6.10 6.16 14.83
N LEU A 298 -6.77 5.84 15.94
CA LEU A 298 -7.98 5.02 15.95
C LEU A 298 -9.11 5.69 15.16
N THR A 299 -9.26 7.00 15.29
CA THR A 299 -10.25 7.78 14.54
C THR A 299 -10.01 7.66 13.04
N TYR A 300 -8.79 7.94 12.58
CA TYR A 300 -8.45 7.87 11.17
C TYR A 300 -8.42 6.43 10.62
N ALA A 301 -8.03 5.44 11.43
CA ALA A 301 -8.11 4.03 11.07
C ALA A 301 -9.56 3.60 10.81
N THR A 302 -10.52 4.16 11.58
CA THR A 302 -11.95 3.91 11.36
C THR A 302 -12.40 4.44 9.99
N TYR A 303 -12.03 5.66 9.63
CA TYR A 303 -12.35 6.21 8.30
C TYR A 303 -11.69 5.38 7.19
N TYR A 304 -10.40 5.06 7.36
CA TYR A 304 -9.62 4.31 6.40
C TYR A 304 -10.22 2.93 6.11
N THR A 305 -10.51 2.17 7.17
CA THR A 305 -11.05 0.81 7.04
C THR A 305 -12.47 0.80 6.50
N ASN A 306 -13.27 1.82 6.81
CA ASN A 306 -14.59 2.00 6.20
C ASN A 306 -14.48 2.15 4.67
N MET A 307 -13.53 2.93 4.17
CA MET A 307 -13.28 3.07 2.73
C MET A 307 -12.74 1.78 2.11
N VAL A 308 -11.69 1.18 2.70
CA VAL A 308 -11.03 -0.01 2.16
C VAL A 308 -11.95 -1.22 2.13
N PHE A 309 -12.71 -1.46 3.22
CA PHE A 309 -13.59 -2.62 3.36
C PHE A 309 -15.04 -2.32 2.96
N ARG A 310 -15.30 -1.14 2.37
CA ARG A 310 -16.62 -0.73 1.86
C ARG A 310 -17.71 -0.79 2.95
N ARG A 311 -17.37 -0.39 4.17
CA ARG A 311 -18.25 -0.43 5.34
C ARG A 311 -18.94 0.91 5.52
N SER A 312 -20.27 0.92 5.52
CA SER A 312 -21.08 2.06 5.91
C SER A 312 -22.51 1.61 6.14
N ASP A 313 -23.18 2.17 7.13
CA ASP A 313 -24.63 2.00 7.35
C ASP A 313 -25.43 2.81 6.32
N LYS A 314 -24.79 3.72 5.58
CA LYS A 314 -25.41 4.56 4.57
C LYS A 314 -25.15 3.99 3.18
N PRO A 315 -26.23 3.59 2.46
CA PRO A 315 -26.07 2.95 1.15
C PRO A 315 -25.27 3.80 0.13
N VAL A 316 -25.43 5.13 0.18
CA VAL A 316 -24.73 6.05 -0.73
C VAL A 316 -23.22 6.01 -0.48
N LEU A 317 -22.76 6.15 0.77
CA LEU A 317 -21.34 6.08 1.10
C LEU A 317 -20.76 4.70 0.80
N LYS A 318 -21.51 3.63 1.10
CA LYS A 318 -21.10 2.26 0.76
C LYS A 318 -20.88 2.08 -0.75
N SER A 319 -21.78 2.64 -1.58
CA SER A 319 -21.63 2.63 -3.04
C SER A 319 -20.39 3.41 -3.49
N LEU A 320 -20.17 4.60 -2.95
CA LEU A 320 -19.00 5.43 -3.29
C LEU A 320 -17.68 4.76 -2.87
N TYR A 321 -17.63 4.07 -1.73
CA TYR A 321 -16.45 3.29 -1.33
C TYR A 321 -16.22 2.09 -2.25
N SER A 322 -17.29 1.50 -2.81
CA SER A 322 -17.14 0.48 -3.84
C SER A 322 -16.55 1.05 -5.11
N ASP A 323 -17.00 2.23 -5.54
CA ASP A 323 -16.49 2.93 -6.70
C ASP A 323 -14.99 3.29 -6.57
N ILE A 324 -14.57 3.74 -5.37
CA ILE A 324 -13.16 3.98 -5.05
C ILE A 324 -12.32 2.71 -5.26
N GLY A 325 -12.80 1.57 -4.75
CA GLY A 325 -12.12 0.29 -4.88
C GLY A 325 -12.09 -0.22 -6.32
N ASP A 326 -13.19 -0.08 -7.06
CA ASP A 326 -13.30 -0.55 -8.44
C ASP A 326 -12.42 0.25 -9.40
N LEU A 327 -12.24 1.54 -9.14
CA LEU A 327 -11.32 2.42 -9.86
C LEU A 327 -9.87 2.35 -9.34
N ARG A 328 -9.63 1.66 -8.19
CA ARG A 328 -8.32 1.60 -7.51
C ARG A 328 -7.72 2.98 -7.25
N MET A 329 -8.52 3.85 -6.70
CA MET A 329 -8.11 5.22 -6.42
C MET A 329 -7.73 5.45 -4.95
N GLU A 330 -7.05 4.48 -4.35
CA GLU A 330 -6.51 4.57 -2.97
C GLU A 330 -5.56 5.76 -2.80
N VAL A 331 -5.00 6.27 -3.89
CA VAL A 331 -4.20 7.51 -3.92
C VAL A 331 -4.94 8.73 -3.37
N ALA A 332 -6.28 8.70 -3.34
CA ALA A 332 -7.10 9.76 -2.78
C ALA A 332 -7.28 9.66 -1.26
N PHE A 333 -6.90 8.55 -0.63
CA PHE A 333 -7.13 8.32 0.80
C PHE A 333 -6.52 9.40 1.70
N PRO A 334 -5.29 9.89 1.49
CA PRO A 334 -4.75 10.97 2.34
C PRO A 334 -5.65 12.21 2.38
N PHE A 335 -6.23 12.60 1.25
CA PHE A 335 -7.18 13.71 1.16
C PHE A 335 -8.53 13.35 1.79
N LEU A 336 -9.08 12.19 1.45
CA LEU A 336 -10.39 11.75 1.95
C LEU A 336 -10.40 11.53 3.46
N LEU A 337 -9.30 11.09 4.07
CA LEU A 337 -9.16 11.01 5.52
C LEU A 337 -9.38 12.37 6.18
N LYS A 338 -8.77 13.44 5.62
CA LYS A 338 -8.99 14.81 6.12
C LYS A 338 -10.45 15.23 5.98
N VAL A 339 -11.07 14.97 4.81
CA VAL A 339 -12.45 15.33 4.54
C VAL A 339 -13.43 14.60 5.47
N HIS A 340 -13.19 13.31 5.75
CA HIS A 340 -13.98 12.54 6.71
C HIS A 340 -13.90 13.13 8.13
N ASN A 341 -12.69 13.52 8.55
CA ASN A 341 -12.53 14.15 9.86
C ASN A 341 -13.27 15.49 9.91
N ASP A 342 -13.15 16.33 8.88
CA ASP A 342 -13.83 17.61 8.82
C ASP A 342 -15.36 17.47 8.85
N CYS A 343 -15.88 16.41 8.26
CA CYS A 343 -17.31 16.07 8.38
C CYS A 343 -17.67 15.65 9.80
N THR A 344 -16.85 14.84 10.46
CA THR A 344 -17.08 14.42 11.85
C THR A 344 -17.00 15.59 12.84
N GLU A 345 -16.07 16.52 12.63
CA GLU A 345 -15.92 17.74 13.41
C GLU A 345 -17.00 18.80 13.09
N GLY A 346 -17.88 18.56 12.11
CA GLY A 346 -18.94 19.47 11.72
C GLY A 346 -18.47 20.69 10.93
N VAL A 347 -17.26 20.66 10.38
CA VAL A 347 -16.75 21.71 9.46
C VAL A 347 -17.50 21.69 8.14
N ILE A 348 -17.85 20.52 7.67
CA ILE A 348 -18.68 20.28 6.49
C ILE A 348 -19.84 19.34 6.81
N THR A 349 -20.86 19.37 5.97
CA THR A 349 -22.00 18.46 6.07
C THR A 349 -21.66 17.10 5.44
N GLU A 350 -22.49 16.10 5.68
CA GLU A 350 -22.39 14.81 5.03
C GLU A 350 -22.67 14.89 3.53
N ASP A 351 -23.60 15.75 3.11
CA ASP A 351 -23.87 15.98 1.69
C ASP A 351 -22.64 16.56 0.98
N ASP A 352 -21.90 17.46 1.65
CA ASP A 352 -20.60 17.96 1.13
C ASP A 352 -19.56 16.84 1.02
N LEU A 353 -19.46 15.96 2.03
CA LEU A 353 -18.58 14.79 1.98
C LEU A 353 -18.90 13.91 0.77
N ILE A 354 -20.18 13.61 0.55
CA ILE A 354 -20.65 12.82 -0.59
C ILE A 354 -20.29 13.51 -1.91
N GLU A 355 -20.52 14.82 -2.02
CA GLU A 355 -20.18 15.60 -3.23
C GLU A 355 -18.67 15.60 -3.49
N ILE A 356 -17.84 15.76 -2.46
CA ILE A 356 -16.38 15.73 -2.59
C ILE A 356 -15.90 14.34 -3.06
N ILE A 357 -16.43 13.26 -2.49
CA ILE A 357 -16.06 11.90 -2.92
C ILE A 357 -16.44 11.67 -4.39
N LYS A 358 -17.66 12.07 -4.79
CA LYS A 358 -18.10 11.99 -6.20
C LYS A 358 -17.19 12.80 -7.13
N MET A 359 -16.78 13.99 -6.71
CA MET A 359 -15.88 14.83 -7.48
C MET A 359 -14.51 14.19 -7.66
N CYS A 360 -13.95 13.56 -6.60
CA CYS A 360 -12.71 12.79 -6.68
C CYS A 360 -12.83 11.59 -7.62
N ILE A 361 -13.94 10.84 -7.55
CA ILE A 361 -14.24 9.72 -8.46
C ILE A 361 -14.32 10.22 -9.89
N SER A 362 -15.07 11.29 -10.15
CA SER A 362 -15.20 11.89 -11.49
C SER A 362 -13.85 12.35 -12.02
N TYR A 363 -13.04 13.03 -11.22
CA TYR A 363 -11.70 13.47 -11.59
C TYR A 363 -10.82 12.31 -12.05
N VAL A 364 -10.70 11.25 -11.24
CA VAL A 364 -9.87 10.10 -11.59
C VAL A 364 -10.41 9.37 -12.81
N PHE A 365 -11.73 9.19 -12.88
CA PHE A 365 -12.38 8.48 -13.97
C PHE A 365 -12.25 9.22 -15.30
N ARG A 366 -12.59 10.53 -15.37
CA ARG A 366 -12.48 11.33 -16.61
C ARG A 366 -11.04 11.36 -17.14
N ARG A 367 -10.05 11.46 -16.25
CA ARG A 367 -8.63 11.37 -16.62
C ARG A 367 -8.29 10.01 -17.23
N SER A 368 -8.82 8.93 -16.68
CA SER A 368 -8.63 7.56 -17.22
C SER A 368 -9.23 7.43 -18.62
N ILE A 369 -10.39 7.99 -18.86
CA ILE A 369 -11.04 8.02 -20.17
C ILE A 369 -10.21 8.85 -21.18
N CYS A 370 -9.72 10.01 -20.76
CA CYS A 370 -8.91 10.91 -21.59
C CYS A 370 -7.44 10.50 -21.72
N ASP A 371 -7.06 9.33 -21.20
CA ASP A 371 -5.68 8.78 -21.26
C ASP A 371 -4.62 9.67 -20.61
N ILE A 372 -5.02 10.43 -19.58
CA ILE A 372 -4.10 11.29 -18.84
C ILE A 372 -3.34 10.42 -17.81
N PRO A 373 -2.00 10.48 -17.78
CA PRO A 373 -1.19 9.68 -16.88
C PRO A 373 -1.56 9.83 -15.40
N THR A 374 -1.49 8.73 -14.64
CA THR A 374 -1.86 8.69 -13.22
C THR A 374 -0.75 9.13 -12.26
N ASN A 375 0.50 9.29 -12.74
CA ASN A 375 1.68 9.56 -11.91
C ASN A 375 1.54 10.80 -11.02
N SER A 376 0.77 11.80 -11.47
CA SER A 376 0.54 13.04 -10.71
C SER A 376 -0.49 12.88 -9.58
N LEU A 377 -1.32 11.85 -9.59
CA LEU A 377 -2.44 11.70 -8.64
C LEU A 377 -1.97 11.63 -7.18
N ASN A 378 -0.88 10.90 -6.92
CA ASN A 378 -0.31 10.81 -5.57
C ASN A 378 0.01 12.20 -4.99
N LYS A 379 0.75 13.02 -5.74
CA LYS A 379 1.11 14.38 -5.32
C LYS A 379 -0.10 15.31 -5.27
N THR A 380 -1.03 15.16 -6.21
CA THR A 380 -2.26 15.95 -6.25
C THR A 380 -3.06 15.76 -4.95
N PHE A 381 -3.38 14.52 -4.59
CA PHE A 381 -4.17 14.25 -3.38
C PHE A 381 -3.40 14.47 -2.08
N ALA A 382 -2.08 14.24 -2.07
CA ALA A 382 -1.26 14.54 -0.89
C ALA A 382 -1.24 16.04 -0.54
N THR A 383 -1.32 16.93 -1.55
CA THR A 383 -1.22 18.38 -1.35
C THR A 383 -2.57 19.10 -1.40
N LEU A 384 -3.64 18.47 -1.89
CA LEU A 384 -4.97 19.10 -2.04
C LEU A 384 -5.51 19.67 -0.72
N ARG A 385 -5.21 19.02 0.41
CA ARG A 385 -5.62 19.54 1.73
C ARG A 385 -5.13 20.96 2.01
N ASN A 386 -3.98 21.38 1.45
CA ASN A 386 -3.41 22.72 1.66
C ASN A 386 -4.16 23.81 0.90
N GLU A 387 -4.99 23.43 -0.05
CA GLU A 387 -5.80 24.35 -0.86
C GLU A 387 -7.17 24.60 -0.24
N ILE A 388 -7.54 23.81 0.80
CA ILE A 388 -8.85 23.95 1.46
C ILE A 388 -8.89 25.25 2.27
N LYS A 389 -9.91 26.05 2.02
CA LYS A 389 -10.28 27.21 2.85
C LYS A 389 -11.52 26.84 3.66
N THR A 390 -11.39 26.80 4.98
CA THR A 390 -12.47 26.35 5.88
C THR A 390 -13.72 27.20 5.83
N ASP A 391 -13.57 28.48 5.51
CA ASP A 391 -14.66 29.46 5.36
C ASP A 391 -15.34 29.38 3.99
N ASP A 392 -14.74 28.71 3.01
CA ASP A 392 -15.29 28.49 1.67
C ASP A 392 -14.87 27.12 1.14
N TYR A 393 -15.19 26.06 1.91
CA TYR A 393 -14.65 24.74 1.74
C TYR A 393 -14.89 24.13 0.36
N MET A 394 -16.16 24.09 -0.08
CA MET A 394 -16.54 23.48 -1.35
C MET A 394 -16.00 24.22 -2.55
N ASN A 395 -16.06 25.55 -2.55
CA ASN A 395 -15.55 26.35 -3.68
C ASN A 395 -14.02 26.28 -3.76
N SER A 396 -13.31 26.16 -2.62
CA SER A 396 -11.85 25.98 -2.66
C SER A 396 -11.43 24.69 -3.35
N ILE A 397 -12.17 23.58 -3.14
CA ILE A 397 -11.92 22.29 -3.81
C ILE A 397 -12.32 22.38 -5.31
N LYS A 398 -13.50 22.92 -5.61
CA LYS A 398 -13.95 23.11 -7.00
C LYS A 398 -12.98 23.97 -7.78
N ALA A 399 -12.54 25.09 -7.21
CA ALA A 399 -11.56 25.98 -7.82
C ALA A 399 -10.20 25.28 -8.06
N PHE A 400 -9.75 24.48 -7.09
CA PHE A 400 -8.54 23.68 -7.28
C PHE A 400 -8.60 22.81 -8.54
N PHE A 401 -9.71 22.11 -8.75
CA PHE A 401 -9.85 21.22 -9.90
C PHE A 401 -10.05 21.98 -11.22
N VAL A 402 -10.84 23.06 -11.21
CA VAL A 402 -11.20 23.83 -12.43
C VAL A 402 -10.03 24.66 -12.94
N LEU A 403 -9.17 25.16 -12.05
CA LEU A 403 -8.03 26.01 -12.44
C LEU A 403 -6.79 25.24 -12.92
N ARG A 404 -6.84 23.89 -12.95
CA ARG A 404 -5.72 23.09 -13.43
C ARG A 404 -5.85 22.82 -14.93
N ASP A 405 -4.87 23.29 -15.67
CA ASP A 405 -4.76 23.17 -17.14
C ASP A 405 -3.54 22.37 -17.61
N ASP A 406 -2.73 21.89 -16.65
CA ASP A 406 -1.51 21.14 -16.88
C ASP A 406 -1.77 19.61 -16.78
N TYR A 407 -0.71 18.84 -16.53
CA TYR A 407 -0.77 17.40 -16.30
C TYR A 407 -1.68 16.98 -15.11
N LYS A 408 -2.21 17.94 -14.33
CA LYS A 408 -3.22 17.72 -13.27
C LYS A 408 -4.62 18.09 -13.72
N GLU A 409 -4.82 18.37 -14.98
CA GLU A 409 -6.10 18.79 -15.56
C GLU A 409 -7.25 17.84 -15.15
N PHE A 410 -8.41 18.45 -14.87
CA PHE A 410 -9.69 17.76 -14.81
C PHE A 410 -10.37 17.95 -16.18
N PRO A 411 -10.52 16.89 -17.00
CA PRO A 411 -11.14 17.02 -18.32
C PRO A 411 -12.56 17.56 -18.22
N ASP A 412 -12.84 18.63 -18.96
CA ASP A 412 -14.18 19.19 -19.11
C ASP A 412 -15.11 18.26 -19.90
N ASP A 413 -16.37 18.64 -20.07
CA ASP A 413 -17.37 17.80 -20.72
C ASP A 413 -17.03 17.57 -22.20
N GLU A 414 -16.52 18.60 -22.92
CA GLU A 414 -16.16 18.47 -24.35
C GLU A 414 -15.03 17.44 -24.55
N LYS A 415 -13.96 17.54 -23.76
CA LYS A 415 -12.83 16.59 -23.83
C LYS A 415 -13.26 15.18 -23.42
N PHE A 416 -14.09 15.09 -22.38
CA PHE A 416 -14.57 13.83 -21.86
C PHE A 416 -15.51 13.14 -22.85
N GLU A 417 -16.51 13.83 -23.41
CA GLU A 417 -17.43 13.28 -24.43
C GLU A 417 -16.64 12.73 -25.61
N LYS A 418 -15.75 13.57 -26.17
CA LYS A 418 -14.93 13.18 -27.33
C LYS A 418 -14.10 11.93 -27.08
N ALA A 419 -13.49 11.83 -25.91
CA ALA A 419 -12.71 10.67 -25.53
C ALA A 419 -13.62 9.44 -25.27
N PHE A 420 -14.72 9.61 -24.54
CA PHE A 420 -15.62 8.53 -24.13
C PHE A 420 -16.25 7.80 -25.31
N VAL A 421 -16.68 8.53 -26.35
CA VAL A 421 -17.28 7.93 -27.54
C VAL A 421 -16.31 7.14 -28.42
N SER A 422 -15.01 7.45 -28.35
CA SER A 422 -13.97 6.86 -29.20
C SER A 422 -13.06 5.88 -28.48
N ARG A 423 -13.05 5.88 -27.16
CA ARG A 423 -12.17 5.03 -26.33
C ARG A 423 -12.47 3.54 -26.50
N ASP A 424 -11.43 2.72 -26.52
CA ASP A 424 -11.53 1.28 -26.36
C ASP A 424 -11.92 0.94 -24.91
N ILE A 425 -13.23 0.91 -24.66
CA ILE A 425 -13.80 0.63 -23.33
C ILE A 425 -13.70 -0.85 -22.97
N TYR A 426 -13.82 -1.74 -23.98
CA TYR A 426 -13.82 -3.18 -23.74
C TYR A 426 -12.54 -3.68 -23.07
N ASN A 427 -11.39 -3.15 -23.47
CA ASN A 427 -10.09 -3.53 -22.94
C ASN A 427 -9.70 -2.75 -21.69
N MET A 428 -10.49 -1.75 -21.27
CA MET A 428 -10.27 -1.05 -20.00
C MET A 428 -10.57 -1.96 -18.81
N ARG A 429 -9.77 -1.84 -17.77
CA ARG A 429 -10.02 -2.52 -16.48
C ARG A 429 -11.36 -2.08 -15.87
N SER A 430 -11.71 -0.82 -16.00
CA SER A 430 -12.95 -0.21 -15.48
C SER A 430 -14.20 -0.48 -16.31
N ARG A 431 -14.16 -1.36 -17.34
CA ARG A 431 -15.30 -1.63 -18.22
C ARG A 431 -16.58 -2.02 -17.48
N ASN A 432 -16.48 -2.89 -16.48
CA ASN A 432 -17.64 -3.31 -15.68
C ASN A 432 -18.18 -2.16 -14.83
N PHE A 433 -17.30 -1.35 -14.23
CA PHE A 433 -17.66 -0.13 -13.51
C PHE A 433 -18.46 0.82 -14.42
N ILE A 434 -17.96 1.08 -15.64
CA ILE A 434 -18.63 1.95 -16.62
C ILE A 434 -20.04 1.42 -16.97
N LEU A 435 -20.13 0.16 -17.36
CA LEU A 435 -21.41 -0.44 -17.79
C LEU A 435 -22.40 -0.55 -16.63
N SER A 436 -21.94 -0.83 -15.41
CA SER A 436 -22.77 -0.85 -14.21
C SER A 436 -23.42 0.50 -13.93
N HIS A 437 -22.63 1.56 -13.95
CA HIS A 437 -23.13 2.91 -13.70
C HIS A 437 -24.09 3.37 -14.80
N LEU A 438 -23.80 3.11 -16.07
CA LEU A 438 -24.69 3.45 -17.19
C LEU A 438 -26.02 2.67 -17.14
N GLU A 439 -25.98 1.38 -16.79
CA GLU A 439 -27.17 0.54 -16.63
C GLU A 439 -28.04 1.03 -15.48
N ASN A 440 -27.41 1.33 -14.34
CA ASN A 440 -28.13 1.69 -13.13
C ASN A 440 -28.49 3.18 -13.03
N PHE A 441 -28.06 4.02 -13.98
CA PHE A 441 -28.37 5.45 -13.97
C PHE A 441 -29.87 5.72 -13.96
N GLY A 442 -30.33 6.42 -12.92
CA GLY A 442 -31.75 6.70 -12.68
C GLY A 442 -32.61 5.46 -12.40
N ASN A 443 -32.01 4.31 -12.07
CA ASN A 443 -32.72 3.12 -11.69
C ASN A 443 -32.98 3.10 -10.18
N LYS A 444 -34.26 3.03 -9.78
CA LYS A 444 -34.65 2.95 -8.37
C LYS A 444 -34.38 1.56 -7.75
N ALA A 445 -34.25 0.53 -8.60
CA ALA A 445 -33.92 -0.84 -8.22
C ALA A 445 -32.64 -1.27 -8.98
N PRO A 446 -31.45 -0.88 -8.51
CA PRO A 446 -30.20 -1.21 -9.19
C PRO A 446 -30.03 -2.72 -9.36
N ILE A 447 -29.52 -3.12 -10.52
CA ILE A 447 -29.20 -4.52 -10.81
C ILE A 447 -27.72 -4.79 -10.59
N ILE A 448 -27.41 -6.03 -10.21
CA ILE A 448 -26.03 -6.52 -10.06
C ILE A 448 -25.58 -7.05 -11.42
N ILE A 449 -24.60 -6.38 -12.04
CA ILE A 449 -24.16 -6.74 -13.40
C ILE A 449 -23.22 -7.94 -13.46
N GLU A 450 -22.75 -8.46 -12.33
CA GLU A 450 -21.85 -9.63 -12.24
C GLU A 450 -22.43 -10.91 -12.86
N ASN A 451 -23.76 -10.96 -12.95
CA ASN A 451 -24.48 -12.06 -13.62
C ASN A 451 -24.58 -11.89 -15.14
N TYR A 452 -24.05 -10.81 -15.68
CA TYR A 452 -24.09 -10.48 -17.10
C TYR A 452 -22.68 -10.47 -17.69
N THR A 453 -22.59 -10.74 -18.98
CA THR A 453 -21.36 -10.63 -19.76
C THR A 453 -21.48 -9.48 -20.75
N ILE A 454 -20.32 -8.95 -21.15
CA ILE A 454 -20.26 -7.87 -22.15
C ILE A 454 -20.46 -8.48 -23.52
N GLU A 455 -21.48 -8.01 -24.23
CA GLU A 455 -21.79 -8.39 -25.61
C GLU A 455 -21.37 -7.28 -26.57
N HIS A 456 -20.73 -7.69 -27.67
CA HIS A 456 -20.48 -6.83 -28.82
C HIS A 456 -21.69 -6.91 -29.77
N ILE A 457 -22.44 -5.84 -29.92
CA ILE A 457 -23.61 -5.80 -30.79
C ILE A 457 -23.18 -6.15 -32.20
N MET A 458 -22.24 -5.42 -32.80
CA MET A 458 -21.45 -5.82 -33.97
C MET A 458 -20.37 -6.80 -33.53
N PRO A 459 -20.34 -8.04 -34.08
CA PRO A 459 -19.51 -9.13 -33.53
C PRO A 459 -18.01 -8.93 -33.69
N GLN A 460 -17.26 -9.61 -32.80
CA GLN A 460 -15.79 -9.57 -32.80
C GLN A 460 -15.13 -10.41 -33.93
N ASN A 461 -15.89 -11.29 -34.60
CA ASN A 461 -15.38 -12.11 -35.69
C ASN A 461 -14.76 -11.20 -36.78
N SER A 462 -13.47 -11.34 -37.07
CA SER A 462 -12.76 -10.53 -38.06
C SER A 462 -13.26 -10.75 -39.51
N ASN A 463 -14.03 -11.82 -39.74
CA ASN A 463 -14.74 -12.08 -40.97
C ASN A 463 -16.21 -12.38 -40.67
N PRO A 464 -17.01 -11.38 -40.29
CA PRO A 464 -18.39 -11.58 -39.91
C PRO A 464 -19.22 -12.07 -41.10
N ARG A 465 -20.44 -12.58 -40.82
CA ARG A 465 -21.37 -13.05 -41.81
C ARG A 465 -21.68 -11.97 -42.85
N ASP A 466 -22.12 -12.38 -44.04
CA ASP A 466 -22.34 -11.44 -45.15
C ASP A 466 -23.46 -10.44 -44.86
N GLU A 467 -24.43 -10.84 -44.02
CA GLU A 467 -25.49 -9.93 -43.52
C GLU A 467 -24.87 -8.73 -42.76
N TRP A 468 -23.85 -8.97 -41.94
CA TRP A 468 -23.15 -7.90 -41.25
C TRP A 468 -22.33 -7.00 -42.21
N LYS A 469 -21.67 -7.60 -43.19
CA LYS A 469 -20.91 -6.83 -44.20
C LYS A 469 -21.82 -5.94 -45.02
N THR A 470 -23.02 -6.47 -45.37
CA THR A 470 -24.04 -5.72 -46.12
C THR A 470 -24.59 -4.58 -45.26
N MET A 471 -24.90 -4.85 -43.99
CA MET A 471 -25.48 -3.89 -43.06
C MET A 471 -24.52 -2.74 -42.73
N LEU A 472 -23.25 -3.05 -42.55
CA LEU A 472 -22.20 -2.07 -42.25
C LEU A 472 -21.72 -1.33 -43.51
N GLY A 473 -22.02 -1.85 -44.70
CA GLY A 473 -21.66 -1.23 -45.99
C GLY A 473 -20.26 -1.55 -46.49
N ALA A 474 -19.86 -0.91 -47.57
CA ALA A 474 -18.58 -1.16 -48.28
C ALA A 474 -17.35 -1.02 -47.36
N ASN A 475 -17.42 -0.13 -46.37
CA ASN A 475 -16.33 0.18 -45.43
C ASN A 475 -16.41 -0.66 -44.13
N TRP A 476 -17.12 -1.78 -44.12
CA TRP A 476 -17.36 -2.57 -42.91
C TRP A 476 -16.10 -2.88 -42.08
N LYS A 477 -14.96 -3.13 -42.77
CA LYS A 477 -13.68 -3.40 -42.08
C LYS A 477 -13.19 -2.21 -41.24
N GLU A 478 -13.30 -1.02 -41.79
CA GLU A 478 -12.89 0.21 -41.09
C GLU A 478 -13.86 0.54 -39.97
N VAL A 479 -15.16 0.35 -40.20
CA VAL A 479 -16.20 0.49 -39.16
C VAL A 479 -15.95 -0.46 -38.00
N GLN A 480 -15.68 -1.74 -38.31
CA GLN A 480 -15.38 -2.75 -37.28
C GLN A 480 -14.09 -2.37 -36.53
N LYS A 481 -13.02 -2.05 -37.23
CA LYS A 481 -11.74 -1.68 -36.62
C LYS A 481 -11.88 -0.46 -35.68
N THR A 482 -12.68 0.53 -36.07
CA THR A 482 -12.82 1.78 -35.34
C THR A 482 -13.75 1.65 -34.15
N TYR A 483 -14.87 0.95 -34.28
CA TYR A 483 -15.94 1.01 -33.28
C TYR A 483 -16.15 -0.29 -32.49
N LEU A 484 -15.44 -1.38 -32.80
CA LEU A 484 -15.67 -2.69 -32.20
C LEU A 484 -15.71 -2.64 -30.67
N HIS A 485 -14.74 -1.97 -30.06
CA HIS A 485 -14.52 -1.92 -28.61
C HIS A 485 -14.99 -0.64 -27.96
N THR A 486 -15.64 0.26 -28.73
CA THR A 486 -16.17 1.52 -28.20
C THR A 486 -17.50 1.30 -27.47
N ILE A 487 -17.83 2.23 -26.57
CA ILE A 487 -19.06 2.16 -25.77
C ILE A 487 -20.33 2.03 -26.62
N GLY A 488 -20.32 2.64 -27.82
CA GLY A 488 -21.45 2.57 -28.75
C GLY A 488 -21.81 1.15 -29.17
N ASN A 489 -20.83 0.25 -29.25
CA ASN A 489 -21.01 -1.14 -29.68
C ASN A 489 -21.07 -2.16 -28.53
N LEU A 490 -20.93 -1.73 -27.29
CA LEU A 490 -20.92 -2.62 -26.11
C LEU A 490 -22.24 -2.59 -25.37
N THR A 491 -22.70 -3.76 -24.92
CA THR A 491 -23.87 -3.89 -24.06
C THR A 491 -23.70 -5.07 -23.10
N LEU A 492 -24.72 -5.34 -22.30
CA LEU A 492 -24.76 -6.46 -21.35
C LEU A 492 -25.79 -7.50 -21.79
N THR A 493 -25.49 -8.78 -21.58
CA THR A 493 -26.39 -9.90 -21.81
C THR A 493 -26.07 -11.07 -20.89
N ALA A 494 -27.04 -11.92 -20.63
CA ALA A 494 -26.85 -13.24 -20.00
C ALA A 494 -26.65 -14.36 -21.04
N TYR A 495 -26.82 -14.06 -22.34
CA TYR A 495 -26.88 -15.02 -23.46
C TYR A 495 -25.76 -14.78 -24.50
N ASN A 496 -24.58 -14.42 -24.07
CA ASN A 496 -23.45 -14.03 -24.95
C ASN A 496 -23.05 -15.18 -25.90
N SER A 497 -23.02 -16.42 -25.39
CA SER A 497 -22.68 -17.61 -26.20
C SER A 497 -23.64 -17.86 -27.33
N GLU A 498 -24.93 -17.64 -27.07
CA GLU A 498 -26.02 -17.82 -28.01
C GLU A 498 -26.10 -16.70 -29.04
N MET A 499 -25.78 -15.48 -28.62
CA MET A 499 -25.72 -14.31 -29.50
C MET A 499 -24.56 -14.39 -30.50
N SER A 500 -23.37 -14.74 -30.06
CA SER A 500 -22.18 -14.97 -30.91
C SER A 500 -22.05 -13.96 -32.08
N ASP A 501 -21.85 -14.46 -33.31
CA ASP A 501 -21.79 -13.65 -34.53
C ASP A 501 -23.15 -13.65 -35.32
N ASN A 502 -24.25 -13.96 -34.65
CA ASN A 502 -25.58 -13.95 -35.28
C ASN A 502 -25.91 -12.55 -35.84
N PRO A 503 -26.68 -12.49 -36.95
CA PRO A 503 -27.16 -11.22 -37.50
C PRO A 503 -27.92 -10.39 -36.47
N PHE A 504 -27.93 -9.07 -36.61
CA PHE A 504 -28.54 -8.15 -35.65
C PHE A 504 -30.00 -8.52 -35.32
N MET A 505 -30.81 -8.79 -36.32
CA MET A 505 -32.24 -9.16 -36.10
C MET A 505 -32.38 -10.52 -35.39
N VAL A 506 -31.47 -11.45 -35.60
CA VAL A 506 -31.46 -12.71 -34.82
C VAL A 506 -31.16 -12.44 -33.36
N LYS A 507 -30.13 -11.60 -33.05
CA LYS A 507 -29.84 -11.17 -31.66
C LYS A 507 -31.00 -10.40 -31.03
N MET A 508 -31.82 -9.72 -31.85
CA MET A 508 -33.01 -9.01 -31.40
C MET A 508 -34.16 -9.96 -30.99
N ASP A 509 -34.43 -10.98 -31.83
CA ASP A 509 -35.67 -11.78 -31.77
C ASP A 509 -35.45 -13.16 -31.10
N MET A 510 -34.23 -13.60 -30.84
CA MET A 510 -33.95 -14.85 -30.16
C MET A 510 -34.42 -14.85 -28.70
N GLU A 511 -34.62 -16.04 -28.12
CA GLU A 511 -34.85 -16.19 -26.68
C GLU A 511 -33.72 -15.53 -25.86
N GLY A 512 -34.08 -14.66 -24.92
CA GLY A 512 -33.13 -13.84 -24.18
C GLY A 512 -32.42 -12.74 -25.01
N GLY A 513 -32.95 -12.48 -26.23
CA GLY A 513 -32.44 -11.44 -27.12
C GLY A 513 -32.71 -10.03 -26.63
N PHE A 514 -32.26 -9.02 -27.41
CA PHE A 514 -32.35 -7.62 -26.99
C PHE A 514 -33.79 -7.15 -26.76
N LYS A 515 -34.80 -7.68 -27.48
CA LYS A 515 -36.23 -7.33 -27.31
C LYS A 515 -36.80 -7.84 -25.98
N GLU A 516 -36.32 -8.96 -25.48
CA GLU A 516 -36.74 -9.53 -24.20
C GLU A 516 -35.93 -8.99 -23.00
N SER A 517 -34.84 -8.30 -23.29
CA SER A 517 -33.94 -7.79 -22.27
C SER A 517 -34.55 -6.63 -21.49
N ALA A 518 -34.60 -6.75 -20.17
CA ALA A 518 -34.99 -5.67 -19.26
C ALA A 518 -33.89 -4.62 -19.03
N LEU A 519 -32.68 -4.81 -19.61
CA LEU A 519 -31.55 -3.95 -19.42
C LEU A 519 -31.75 -2.59 -20.12
N ARG A 520 -31.49 -1.51 -19.40
CA ARG A 520 -31.60 -0.14 -19.92
C ARG A 520 -30.59 0.17 -21.03
N LEU A 521 -29.42 -0.48 -20.99
CA LEU A 521 -28.42 -0.40 -22.05
C LEU A 521 -28.95 -0.92 -23.39
N ASN A 522 -29.93 -1.83 -23.37
CA ASN A 522 -30.54 -2.39 -24.57
C ASN A 522 -31.78 -1.59 -25.08
N ALA A 523 -32.25 -0.62 -24.29
CA ALA A 523 -33.47 0.14 -24.63
C ALA A 523 -33.37 0.94 -25.96
N TYR A 524 -32.20 1.35 -26.38
CA TYR A 524 -31.95 1.98 -27.67
C TYR A 524 -32.08 0.96 -28.82
N LEU A 525 -31.56 -0.26 -28.62
CA LEU A 525 -31.49 -1.31 -29.64
C LEU A 525 -32.86 -1.79 -30.09
N VAL A 526 -33.80 -1.95 -29.15
CA VAL A 526 -35.15 -2.48 -29.44
C VAL A 526 -35.97 -1.65 -30.41
N LYS A 527 -35.54 -0.41 -30.68
CA LYS A 527 -36.19 0.51 -31.63
C LYS A 527 -35.66 0.39 -33.06
N LEU A 528 -34.60 -0.41 -33.26
CA LEU A 528 -33.88 -0.50 -34.51
C LEU A 528 -34.19 -1.78 -35.28
N THR A 529 -34.08 -1.70 -36.60
CA THR A 529 -34.17 -2.85 -37.52
C THR A 529 -32.80 -3.16 -38.19
N GLU A 530 -31.81 -2.31 -37.97
CA GLU A 530 -30.45 -2.46 -38.50
C GLU A 530 -29.43 -1.90 -37.50
N TRP A 531 -28.19 -2.31 -37.67
CA TRP A 531 -27.06 -1.83 -36.85
C TRP A 531 -25.87 -1.43 -37.71
N ASN A 532 -25.66 -0.15 -37.88
CA ASN A 532 -24.63 0.41 -38.74
C ASN A 532 -23.82 1.48 -38.01
N GLU A 533 -22.82 2.08 -38.70
CA GLU A 533 -21.92 3.10 -38.15
C GLU A 533 -22.69 4.30 -37.53
N GLN A 534 -23.78 4.72 -38.16
CA GLN A 534 -24.58 5.83 -37.66
C GLN A 534 -25.20 5.50 -36.28
N HIS A 535 -25.83 4.32 -36.18
CA HIS A 535 -26.44 3.87 -34.92
C HIS A 535 -25.43 3.66 -33.78
N ILE A 536 -24.20 3.20 -34.12
CA ILE A 536 -23.11 3.10 -33.15
C ILE A 536 -22.74 4.48 -32.59
N LYS A 537 -22.57 5.46 -33.46
CA LYS A 537 -22.24 6.84 -33.09
C LYS A 537 -23.37 7.51 -32.26
N GLU A 538 -24.62 7.36 -32.70
CA GLU A 538 -25.76 7.92 -31.98
C GLU A 538 -25.90 7.34 -30.59
N ARG A 539 -25.76 6.00 -30.47
CA ARG A 539 -25.81 5.33 -29.19
C ARG A 539 -24.63 5.74 -28.30
N ALA A 540 -23.42 5.85 -28.87
CA ALA A 540 -22.24 6.31 -28.13
C ALA A 540 -22.46 7.70 -27.52
N LYS A 541 -23.05 8.63 -28.30
CA LYS A 541 -23.39 9.96 -27.85
C LYS A 541 -24.42 9.96 -26.72
N LEU A 542 -25.51 9.21 -26.88
CA LEU A 542 -26.53 9.06 -25.82
C LEU A 542 -25.95 8.50 -24.51
N LEU A 543 -24.99 7.59 -24.61
CA LEU A 543 -24.31 7.03 -23.43
C LEU A 543 -23.29 8.03 -22.84
N ALA A 544 -22.65 8.86 -23.66
CA ALA A 544 -21.79 9.93 -23.19
C ALA A 544 -22.56 11.03 -22.44
N GLU A 545 -23.73 11.45 -22.95
CA GLU A 545 -24.64 12.38 -22.25
C GLU A 545 -25.07 11.85 -20.85
N LYS A 546 -25.27 10.54 -20.72
CA LYS A 546 -25.49 9.92 -19.40
C LYS A 546 -24.23 9.90 -18.54
N ALA A 547 -23.08 9.60 -19.14
CA ALA A 547 -21.80 9.54 -18.45
C ALA A 547 -21.42 10.90 -17.85
N GLU A 548 -21.70 12.02 -18.53
CA GLU A 548 -21.51 13.36 -18.01
C GLU A 548 -22.37 13.66 -16.79
N GLN A 549 -23.59 13.13 -16.75
CA GLN A 549 -24.47 13.26 -15.59
C GLN A 549 -24.08 12.39 -14.40
N ILE A 550 -23.39 11.28 -14.65
CA ILE A 550 -22.90 10.36 -13.61
C ILE A 550 -21.59 10.90 -13.04
N TRP A 551 -20.64 11.24 -13.91
CA TRP A 551 -19.31 11.72 -13.55
C TRP A 551 -19.18 13.20 -13.91
N THR A 552 -19.81 14.05 -13.10
CA THR A 552 -19.96 15.48 -13.36
C THR A 552 -18.63 16.25 -13.32
N TYR A 553 -18.51 17.28 -14.14
CA TYR A 553 -17.46 18.29 -13.98
C TYR A 553 -17.86 19.26 -12.86
N PRO A 554 -16.91 19.80 -12.06
CA PRO A 554 -17.23 20.72 -10.98
C PRO A 554 -17.88 22.01 -11.49
N GLU A 555 -19.07 22.32 -11.00
CA GLU A 555 -19.74 23.58 -11.30
C GLU A 555 -19.32 24.66 -10.29
N ILE A 556 -18.75 25.75 -10.78
CA ILE A 556 -18.40 26.94 -10.02
C ILE A 556 -18.60 28.18 -10.91
N THR A 557 -19.27 29.19 -10.36
CA THR A 557 -19.49 30.40 -11.09
C THR A 557 -18.23 31.27 -11.23
N ALA A 558 -18.16 32.14 -12.22
CA ALA A 558 -17.00 33.03 -12.39
C ALA A 558 -16.78 33.93 -11.15
N ALA A 559 -17.84 34.32 -10.46
CA ALA A 559 -17.75 35.11 -9.23
C ALA A 559 -17.15 34.33 -8.05
N GLU A 560 -17.53 33.06 -7.90
CA GLU A 560 -16.98 32.16 -6.88
C GLU A 560 -15.55 31.75 -7.19
N LEU A 561 -15.19 31.63 -8.46
CA LEU A 561 -13.85 31.25 -8.92
C LEU A 561 -12.84 32.41 -8.80
N ALA A 562 -13.29 33.65 -8.95
CA ALA A 562 -12.44 34.83 -8.96
C ALA A 562 -11.48 34.97 -7.77
N PRO A 563 -11.87 34.65 -6.48
CA PRO A 563 -10.96 34.71 -5.33
C PRO A 563 -9.79 33.69 -5.37
N TYR A 564 -9.87 32.69 -6.25
CA TYR A 564 -8.89 31.61 -6.39
C TYR A 564 -8.01 31.78 -7.63
N GLN A 565 -8.42 32.66 -8.57
CA GLN A 565 -7.59 33.04 -9.69
C GLN A 565 -6.45 33.91 -9.16
N VAL A 566 -5.25 33.34 -9.08
CA VAL A 566 -4.05 34.13 -8.88
C VAL A 566 -3.96 35.04 -10.09
N GLU A 567 -3.97 36.37 -9.90
CA GLU A 567 -3.52 37.27 -10.97
C GLU A 567 -2.13 36.84 -11.38
N GLU A 568 -2.02 36.06 -12.44
CA GLU A 568 -0.73 35.86 -13.09
C GLU A 568 -0.28 37.26 -13.51
N LYS A 569 0.64 37.84 -12.75
CA LYS A 569 1.50 38.88 -13.36
C LYS A 569 2.03 38.24 -14.63
N PRO A 570 1.84 38.83 -15.80
CA PRO A 570 2.20 38.21 -17.06
C PRO A 570 3.63 37.69 -16.93
N ALA A 571 3.77 36.39 -16.85
CA ALA A 571 5.08 35.75 -16.69
C ALA A 571 5.85 36.17 -17.92
N GLN A 572 6.91 36.91 -17.71
CA GLN A 572 7.79 37.34 -18.79
C GLN A 572 8.29 36.06 -19.44
N LYS A 573 7.71 35.68 -20.60
CA LYS A 573 8.08 34.46 -21.32
C LYS A 573 9.51 34.63 -21.81
N TYR A 574 10.43 33.99 -21.07
CA TYR A 574 11.82 33.91 -21.53
C TYR A 574 11.91 32.84 -22.62
N THR A 575 12.78 33.12 -23.59
CA THR A 575 13.21 32.20 -24.66
C THR A 575 14.72 32.14 -24.67
N ILE A 576 15.31 31.27 -25.47
CA ILE A 576 16.77 31.22 -25.60
C ILE A 576 17.34 32.57 -26.04
N ASP A 577 16.59 33.36 -26.81
CA ASP A 577 16.99 34.66 -27.26
C ASP A 577 16.89 35.76 -26.18
N SER A 578 16.36 35.42 -25.01
CA SER A 578 16.36 36.31 -23.85
C SER A 578 17.70 36.33 -23.09
N TYR A 579 18.63 35.43 -23.42
CA TYR A 579 19.96 35.36 -22.84
C TYR A 579 21.02 35.97 -23.74
N ASP A 580 22.12 36.45 -23.16
CA ASP A 580 23.28 36.96 -23.91
C ASP A 580 24.04 35.77 -24.54
N ILE A 581 23.48 35.24 -25.63
CA ILE A 581 23.98 34.04 -26.32
C ILE A 581 24.54 34.42 -27.68
N ASN A 582 25.76 34.00 -27.99
CA ASN A 582 26.34 34.16 -29.33
C ASN A 582 26.19 32.86 -30.17
N ALA A 583 26.59 32.93 -31.46
CA ALA A 583 26.44 31.79 -32.37
C ALA A 583 27.14 30.52 -31.91
N PHE A 584 28.29 30.62 -31.24
CA PHE A 584 29.04 29.49 -30.74
C PHE A 584 28.32 28.81 -29.57
N THR A 585 27.97 29.57 -28.53
CA THR A 585 27.26 29.02 -27.35
C THR A 585 25.84 28.61 -27.71
N ARG A 586 25.23 29.21 -28.76
CA ARG A 586 23.96 28.71 -29.30
C ARG A 586 24.09 27.34 -29.90
N THR A 587 25.17 27.06 -30.62
CA THR A 587 25.43 25.69 -31.14
C THR A 587 25.59 24.66 -30.01
N LEU A 588 26.35 25.02 -28.98
CA LEU A 588 26.49 24.13 -27.79
C LEU A 588 25.13 23.87 -27.12
N PHE A 589 24.32 24.93 -26.95
CA PHE A 589 23.00 24.82 -26.36
C PHE A 589 22.08 23.94 -27.19
N ASP A 590 21.95 24.20 -28.49
CA ASP A 590 21.02 23.47 -29.36
C ASP A 590 21.36 21.96 -29.45
N MET A 591 22.66 21.62 -29.37
CA MET A 591 23.12 20.22 -29.30
C MET A 591 22.72 19.57 -27.96
N LEU A 592 23.01 20.24 -26.86
CA LEU A 592 22.74 19.73 -25.51
C LEU A 592 21.23 19.64 -25.23
N ASP A 593 20.48 20.69 -25.57
CA ASP A 593 19.03 20.77 -25.42
C ASP A 593 18.32 19.61 -26.10
N ARG A 594 18.71 19.33 -27.36
CA ARG A 594 18.12 18.22 -28.11
C ARG A 594 18.39 16.86 -27.43
N ARG A 595 19.58 16.65 -26.88
CA ARG A 595 19.95 15.41 -26.22
C ARG A 595 19.21 15.25 -24.89
N ILE A 596 19.14 16.31 -24.08
CA ILE A 596 18.41 16.29 -22.79
C ILE A 596 16.92 16.07 -23.00
N CYS A 597 16.30 16.77 -23.94
CA CYS A 597 14.86 16.61 -24.25
C CYS A 597 14.52 15.21 -24.83
N ASN A 598 15.50 14.49 -25.37
CA ASN A 598 15.32 13.13 -25.88
C ASN A 598 15.54 12.05 -24.81
N LEU A 599 15.91 12.37 -23.57
CA LEU A 599 16.04 11.39 -22.49
C LEU A 599 14.69 10.74 -22.15
N SER A 600 13.62 11.53 -22.15
CA SER A 600 12.25 11.05 -21.95
C SER A 600 11.24 12.07 -22.51
N PRO A 601 10.05 11.62 -22.96
CA PRO A 601 8.93 12.50 -23.28
C PRO A 601 8.46 13.38 -22.11
N ASP A 602 8.78 12.97 -20.87
CA ASP A 602 8.37 13.65 -19.64
C ASP A 602 9.31 14.81 -19.26
N VAL A 603 10.46 14.93 -19.93
CA VAL A 603 11.40 16.03 -19.69
C VAL A 603 10.79 17.35 -20.13
N LYS A 604 10.63 18.26 -19.17
CA LYS A 604 10.11 19.63 -19.42
C LYS A 604 11.24 20.64 -19.34
N ARG A 605 11.35 21.47 -20.39
CA ARG A 605 12.30 22.59 -20.44
C ARG A 605 11.57 23.88 -20.06
N GLU A 606 12.14 24.62 -19.13
CA GLU A 606 11.65 25.96 -18.73
C GLU A 606 12.76 27.01 -18.80
N PHE A 607 12.50 28.08 -19.53
CA PHE A 607 13.38 29.25 -19.56
C PHE A 607 13.04 30.18 -18.38
N LYS A 608 13.98 30.39 -17.48
CA LYS A 608 13.86 31.29 -16.32
C LYS A 608 14.68 32.58 -16.58
N LYS A 609 14.57 33.57 -15.73
CA LYS A 609 15.29 34.84 -15.90
C LYS A 609 16.81 34.69 -16.02
N LEU A 610 17.43 33.74 -15.32
CA LEU A 610 18.87 33.61 -15.17
C LEU A 610 19.41 32.25 -15.64
N TYR A 611 18.58 31.23 -15.83
CA TYR A 611 18.97 29.89 -16.22
C TYR A 611 17.85 29.16 -16.97
N ILE A 612 18.21 28.07 -17.59
CA ILE A 612 17.28 27.16 -18.29
C ILE A 612 17.20 25.89 -17.47
N ALA A 613 16.00 25.53 -17.01
CA ALA A 613 15.77 24.35 -16.20
C ALA A 613 15.26 23.19 -17.06
N TYR A 614 15.78 21.99 -16.82
CA TYR A 614 15.20 20.74 -17.31
C TYR A 614 14.74 19.94 -16.11
N LYS A 615 13.49 19.53 -16.13
CA LYS A 615 12.83 18.89 -14.99
C LYS A 615 11.96 17.71 -15.41
N LEU A 616 11.84 16.77 -14.48
CA LEU A 616 10.74 15.82 -14.37
C LEU A 616 9.71 16.44 -13.40
N ASP A 617 9.73 16.03 -12.18
CA ASP A 617 8.99 16.67 -11.08
C ASP A 617 9.79 17.85 -10.46
N THR A 618 11.10 17.65 -10.30
CA THR A 618 12.06 18.69 -9.88
C THR A 618 13.10 18.89 -10.98
N ASN A 619 13.88 19.99 -10.87
CA ASN A 619 14.96 20.22 -11.82
C ASN A 619 16.06 19.17 -11.59
N PHE A 620 16.44 18.45 -12.64
CA PHE A 620 17.62 17.57 -12.60
C PHE A 620 18.83 18.23 -13.23
N VAL A 621 18.62 19.23 -14.12
CA VAL A 621 19.68 20.03 -14.73
C VAL A 621 19.24 21.49 -14.83
N ASP A 622 20.15 22.39 -14.44
CA ASP A 622 20.03 23.83 -14.66
C ASP A 622 21.19 24.34 -15.54
N ILE A 623 20.91 25.06 -16.61
CA ILE A 623 21.92 25.57 -17.54
C ILE A 623 21.95 27.10 -17.48
N VAL A 624 23.12 27.65 -17.20
CA VAL A 624 23.40 29.07 -17.31
C VAL A 624 24.24 29.34 -18.55
N VAL A 625 23.75 30.18 -19.44
CA VAL A 625 24.46 30.58 -20.67
C VAL A 625 25.55 31.58 -20.30
N GLN A 626 26.77 31.29 -20.74
CA GLN A 626 27.94 32.18 -20.61
C GLN A 626 28.51 32.47 -22.03
N LYS A 627 29.31 33.51 -22.17
CA LYS A 627 29.81 33.96 -23.50
C LYS A 627 30.62 32.89 -24.27
N GLN A 628 31.33 31.99 -23.57
CA GLN A 628 32.21 31.02 -24.21
C GLN A 628 31.87 29.57 -23.87
N ARG A 629 30.87 29.34 -23.01
CA ARG A 629 30.49 28.00 -22.52
C ARG A 629 29.11 27.96 -21.93
N LEU A 630 28.61 26.79 -21.67
CA LEU A 630 27.45 26.54 -20.82
C LEU A 630 27.91 26.07 -19.45
N ARG A 631 27.39 26.67 -18.40
CA ARG A 631 27.57 26.23 -17.03
C ARG A 631 26.35 25.39 -16.64
N ILE A 632 26.58 24.17 -16.28
CA ILE A 632 25.57 23.15 -15.98
C ILE A 632 25.63 22.81 -14.51
N SER A 633 24.51 22.87 -13.81
CA SER A 633 24.37 22.39 -12.44
C SER A 633 23.49 21.13 -12.45
N LEU A 634 23.98 20.05 -11.80
CA LEU A 634 23.30 18.76 -11.68
C LEU A 634 22.72 18.61 -10.27
N ASN A 635 21.45 18.23 -10.18
CA ASN A 635 20.75 18.10 -8.91
C ASN A 635 21.06 16.76 -8.23
N MET A 636 22.30 16.62 -7.78
CA MET A 636 22.76 15.48 -7.02
C MET A 636 23.92 15.88 -6.10
N LYS A 637 24.24 15.04 -5.11
CA LYS A 637 25.40 15.27 -4.25
C LYS A 637 26.69 14.96 -5.01
N PHE A 638 27.74 15.75 -4.75
CA PHE A 638 29.05 15.51 -5.36
C PHE A 638 29.62 14.12 -5.04
N SER A 639 29.32 13.58 -3.86
CA SER A 639 29.76 12.24 -3.44
C SER A 639 29.06 11.08 -4.17
N GLU A 640 27.99 11.35 -4.91
CA GLU A 640 27.17 10.34 -5.56
C GLU A 640 27.42 10.26 -7.08
N ILE A 641 28.14 11.25 -7.65
CA ILE A 641 28.40 11.29 -9.09
C ILE A 641 29.61 10.43 -9.44
N HIS A 642 29.46 9.63 -10.48
CA HIS A 642 30.58 8.90 -11.09
C HIS A 642 31.17 9.74 -12.23
N ASP A 643 32.33 10.34 -12.00
CA ASP A 643 33.05 11.20 -12.94
C ASP A 643 34.47 10.71 -13.20
N PRO A 644 34.69 9.72 -14.06
CA PRO A 644 36.01 9.15 -14.33
C PRO A 644 36.95 10.12 -15.04
N LYS A 645 36.43 11.21 -15.64
CA LYS A 645 37.21 12.21 -16.38
C LYS A 645 37.53 13.45 -15.58
N GLY A 646 36.96 13.62 -14.38
CA GLY A 646 37.21 14.77 -13.53
C GLY A 646 36.63 16.08 -14.08
N LEU A 647 35.49 16.04 -14.77
CA LEU A 647 34.83 17.20 -15.35
C LEU A 647 33.97 17.95 -14.34
N CYS A 648 33.61 17.30 -13.25
CA CYS A 648 32.75 17.83 -12.23
C CYS A 648 33.50 18.64 -11.20
N LYS A 649 32.90 19.74 -10.77
CA LYS A 649 33.36 20.57 -9.68
C LYS A 649 32.43 20.49 -8.50
N ASP A 650 32.98 20.26 -7.32
CA ASP A 650 32.24 20.31 -6.07
C ASP A 650 31.89 21.76 -5.71
N ILE A 651 30.58 22.02 -5.57
CA ILE A 651 30.07 23.34 -5.19
C ILE A 651 29.24 23.27 -3.90
N THR A 652 29.40 22.21 -3.11
CA THR A 652 28.74 22.02 -1.82
C THR A 652 28.96 23.26 -0.92
N GLY A 653 27.85 23.78 -0.38
CA GLY A 653 27.90 24.93 0.54
C GLY A 653 28.15 26.31 -0.09
N LEU A 654 28.25 26.40 -1.41
CA LEU A 654 28.34 27.69 -2.11
C LEU A 654 26.93 28.19 -2.45
N GLY A 655 26.50 29.32 -1.85
CA GLY A 655 25.19 29.95 -2.16
C GLY A 655 25.11 30.34 -3.64
N ARG A 656 24.29 29.62 -4.44
CA ARG A 656 24.13 29.80 -5.89
C ARG A 656 22.70 29.62 -6.38
N TRP A 657 22.47 30.08 -7.62
CA TRP A 657 21.27 29.82 -8.39
C TRP A 657 21.41 28.45 -9.08
N GLY A 658 20.63 27.47 -8.67
CA GLY A 658 20.61 26.08 -9.17
C GLY A 658 20.54 25.08 -8.04
N ASN A 659 19.95 23.92 -8.30
CA ASN A 659 19.81 22.82 -7.33
C ASN A 659 20.99 21.86 -7.50
N GLY A 660 21.50 21.32 -6.36
CA GLY A 660 22.55 20.30 -6.32
C GLY A 660 23.97 20.83 -6.09
N ASP A 661 24.88 19.90 -5.84
CA ASP A 661 26.25 20.16 -5.39
C ASP A 661 27.30 19.99 -6.51
N VAL A 662 26.86 19.69 -7.75
CA VAL A 662 27.73 19.36 -8.87
C VAL A 662 27.63 20.43 -9.96
N GLU A 663 28.77 20.95 -10.40
CA GLU A 663 28.90 21.89 -11.51
C GLU A 663 29.76 21.29 -12.61
N VAL A 664 29.32 21.42 -13.87
CA VAL A 664 30.04 20.99 -15.07
C VAL A 664 30.08 22.12 -16.07
N PHE A 665 31.17 22.27 -16.79
CA PHE A 665 31.30 23.23 -17.90
C PHE A 665 31.25 22.49 -19.23
N PHE A 666 30.47 22.99 -20.18
CA PHE A 666 30.43 22.49 -21.55
C PHE A 666 30.99 23.57 -22.48
N GLU A 667 32.21 23.32 -22.97
CA GLU A 667 33.01 24.32 -23.69
C GLU A 667 33.24 23.92 -25.15
N HIS A 668 33.28 22.62 -25.46
CA HIS A 668 33.56 22.10 -26.81
C HIS A 668 32.52 21.05 -27.21
N THR A 669 32.11 21.06 -28.49
CA THR A 669 31.15 20.10 -29.02
C THR A 669 31.60 18.64 -28.92
N SER A 670 32.90 18.38 -28.86
CA SER A 670 33.47 17.04 -28.63
C SER A 670 33.23 16.46 -27.24
N GLU A 671 32.82 17.27 -26.29
CA GLU A 671 32.57 16.88 -24.88
C GLU A 671 31.11 16.44 -24.65
N ILE A 672 30.26 16.49 -25.68
CA ILE A 672 28.83 16.28 -25.54
C ILE A 672 28.45 14.93 -24.92
N ASP A 673 29.16 13.84 -25.31
CA ASP A 673 28.86 12.52 -24.80
C ASP A 673 29.23 12.39 -23.33
N ASP A 674 30.36 12.95 -22.92
CA ASP A 674 30.84 12.95 -21.53
C ASP A 674 29.92 13.79 -20.62
N VAL A 675 29.51 14.95 -21.08
CA VAL A 675 28.58 15.82 -20.35
C VAL A 675 27.20 15.15 -20.23
N MET A 676 26.74 14.48 -21.29
CA MET A 676 25.48 13.74 -21.24
C MET A 676 25.50 12.56 -20.26
N GLU A 677 26.60 11.83 -20.17
CA GLU A 677 26.77 10.73 -19.20
C GLU A 677 26.59 11.22 -17.74
N LEU A 678 27.10 12.43 -17.44
CA LEU A 678 26.89 13.06 -16.12
C LEU A 678 25.45 13.54 -15.92
N ILE A 679 24.81 14.09 -16.96
CA ILE A 679 23.43 14.53 -16.92
C ILE A 679 22.48 13.34 -16.74
N GLU A 680 22.75 12.21 -17.40
CA GLU A 680 21.94 10.98 -17.28
C GLU A 680 21.95 10.41 -15.87
N GLN A 681 23.04 10.56 -15.11
CA GLN A 681 23.07 10.17 -13.71
C GLN A 681 22.11 11.03 -12.86
N SER A 682 22.11 12.35 -13.07
CA SER A 682 21.17 13.24 -12.38
C SER A 682 19.72 13.00 -12.80
N TYR A 683 19.49 12.70 -14.08
CA TYR A 683 18.19 12.32 -14.61
C TYR A 683 17.69 11.02 -13.96
N SER A 684 18.49 9.95 -13.98
CA SER A 684 18.13 8.63 -13.43
C SER A 684 17.81 8.73 -11.94
N LYS A 685 18.58 9.50 -11.19
CA LYS A 685 18.29 9.73 -9.76
C LYS A 685 16.93 10.37 -9.53
N GLN A 686 16.54 11.33 -10.36
CA GLN A 686 15.23 12.00 -10.23
C GLN A 686 14.08 11.14 -10.79
N ALA A 687 14.36 10.25 -11.74
CA ALA A 687 13.38 9.31 -12.27
C ALA A 687 13.07 8.14 -11.31
N ASP A 688 14.06 7.77 -10.47
CA ASP A 688 13.94 6.71 -9.46
C ASP A 688 13.36 7.23 -8.13
N GLU A 689 13.36 8.56 -7.88
CA GLU A 689 12.72 9.22 -6.73
C GLU A 689 11.21 9.47 -6.96
#